data_b21890be86d8396320cd412da17980b8
#
_entry.id   b21890be86d8396320cd412da17980b8
#
_cell.length_a   1.000
_cell.length_b   1.000
_cell.length_c   1.000
_cell.angle_alpha   90.00
_cell.angle_beta   90.00
_cell.angle_gamma   90.00
#
_symmetry.space_group_name_H-M   'P 1'
#
loop_
_entity.id
_entity.type
_entity.pdbx_description
1 polymer ?
#
loop_
_entity_poly.entity_id
_entity_poly.type
_entity_poly.pdbx_seq_one_letter_code
_entity_poly.pdbx_strand_id
1 'polypeptide(L)'
;MQEPLNSSYPVLPLRDIVVFPHMIVPLFVGREKSVRALEEVMQDDKQILLSSQIDPGDDDPNEEGIYRSGVLANVLQLLKLPDGTVKVLVEGQARVQITEFLENEEFFEARAEYLTEIPGDVTTTEALLRTVADEFERYAKVRKNIPEEALAAVGETTEPAKLADLVSGHLGIEVEQKQELLETLSVSERLEKVYGLMQGEMSVLQVEKKIKTRVKSQMEKTQREYYLNEQMKAIQKELGDGEDGSNEVAELEAKIAETKLSQEAREKAEGELKKLRNMSPMSAEATVVRNYLDWILSLPWGTKSRVKKDLGRAQDVLDADHYGLEKVKERIVEYLAVQQRSKKLKGPILCLVGPPGVGKTSLGKSVAKATGREFIRISLGGVRDESEIRGHRRTYIGSMPGKIIQALKKAKTTNPLILLDEIDKMGQDFRGDPASAMLEVLDPEQNNTFMDHYLEVEYDLSNVMFLTTSNSYNMPGPLLDRMEIIPLAGYTEEEKSEIAKQHLIAKQVKNHGLKAKEFELTDEALQKIIRTYTREAGVRNLEREIAKVARKSLTKIIKKEAEEVTVTPDNLDEFLGVPKFRYGLAEQDDQVGVVTGLAWTSVGGDLLHIEALKLPGKGRMKTTGKLGDVMKESIDAASSYVRSISPQIGVKPPKFDTLDIHVHVPDGATPKDGPSAGLAMVTSIVSVLTGIPVRKDIAMTGEVSLRGNAMPIGGLKEKLLAALRGGIKTVLIPEENEKDLAEIPDNVKEGLEIIPVTHVSEVLKHALVRTPEAVEWDEAAEEAAAAAAKAAESAGPSATAH
;
A
#
# COMPACT_ATOMS: atom_id res chain seq x y z
N MET A 1 -5.64 48.90 16.64
CA MET A 1 -7.03 48.46 16.37
C MET A 1 -7.27 48.79 14.92
N GLN A 2 -7.21 47.78 14.05
CA GLN A 2 -7.63 47.93 12.65
C GLN A 2 -9.17 47.88 12.68
N GLU A 3 -9.77 48.82 11.96
CA GLU A 3 -11.22 48.92 11.86
C GLU A 3 -11.83 47.64 11.26
N PRO A 4 -13.05 47.23 11.67
CA PRO A 4 -13.69 46.12 11.05
C PRO A 4 -13.95 46.42 9.57
N LEU A 5 -13.45 45.56 8.66
CA LEU A 5 -13.73 45.63 7.24
C LEU A 5 -15.22 45.42 7.00
N ASN A 6 -15.92 46.49 6.65
CA ASN A 6 -17.29 46.45 6.16
C ASN A 6 -17.34 46.39 4.63
N SER A 7 -16.21 46.16 3.95
CA SER A 7 -16.04 46.17 2.52
C SER A 7 -16.10 44.76 1.98
N SER A 8 -16.73 44.59 0.84
CA SER A 8 -16.66 43.35 0.06
C SER A 8 -15.41 43.40 -0.85
N TYR A 9 -14.84 42.25 -1.13
CA TYR A 9 -13.65 42.12 -1.98
C TYR A 9 -13.90 41.09 -3.09
N PRO A 10 -13.50 41.39 -4.36
CA PRO A 10 -13.41 40.36 -5.38
C PRO A 10 -12.44 39.28 -4.98
N VAL A 11 -12.83 38.01 -5.16
CA VAL A 11 -12.05 36.82 -4.79
C VAL A 11 -11.44 36.19 -6.04
N LEU A 12 -10.14 35.91 -5.99
CA LEU A 12 -9.42 35.18 -7.04
C LEU A 12 -9.08 33.77 -6.51
N PRO A 13 -9.77 32.71 -6.99
CA PRO A 13 -9.42 31.33 -6.65
C PRO A 13 -8.12 30.91 -7.33
N LEU A 14 -7.16 30.46 -6.53
CA LEU A 14 -5.84 29.99 -6.98
C LEU A 14 -5.82 28.48 -7.05
N ARG A 15 -5.30 27.89 -8.14
CA ARG A 15 -5.36 26.45 -8.39
C ARG A 15 -4.30 25.67 -7.63
N ASP A 16 -3.05 26.07 -7.75
CA ASP A 16 -1.85 25.30 -7.35
C ASP A 16 -0.85 26.11 -6.54
N ILE A 17 -1.25 27.28 -6.06
CA ILE A 17 -0.40 28.19 -5.29
C ILE A 17 -1.14 28.76 -4.10
N VAL A 18 -0.45 28.85 -2.96
CA VAL A 18 -0.86 29.60 -1.78
C VAL A 18 0.02 30.86 -1.71
N VAL A 19 -0.61 32.03 -1.63
CA VAL A 19 0.08 33.33 -1.48
C VAL A 19 0.12 33.68 -0.01
N PHE A 20 1.30 34.07 0.49
CA PHE A 20 1.49 34.50 1.87
C PHE A 20 1.62 36.04 1.94
N PRO A 21 1.39 36.66 3.11
CA PRO A 21 1.72 38.05 3.31
C PRO A 21 3.16 38.38 2.95
N HIS A 22 3.39 39.58 2.40
CA HIS A 22 4.70 40.09 1.92
C HIS A 22 5.30 39.33 0.72
N MET A 23 4.54 38.40 0.09
CA MET A 23 4.97 37.67 -1.08
C MET A 23 4.55 38.40 -2.35
N ILE A 24 5.50 38.61 -3.27
CA ILE A 24 5.21 39.19 -4.61
C ILE A 24 5.23 38.05 -5.64
N VAL A 25 4.10 37.81 -6.29
CA VAL A 25 3.92 36.66 -7.17
C VAL A 25 3.29 37.08 -8.50
N PRO A 26 3.85 36.63 -9.63
CA PRO A 26 3.17 36.75 -10.92
C PRO A 26 2.17 35.58 -11.08
N LEU A 27 0.92 35.89 -11.30
CA LEU A 27 -0.15 34.93 -11.56
C LEU A 27 -0.59 35.02 -13.03
N PHE A 28 -0.96 33.86 -13.61
CA PHE A 28 -1.54 33.78 -14.94
C PHE A 28 -3.01 33.37 -14.79
N VAL A 29 -3.90 34.27 -15.20
CA VAL A 29 -5.35 34.13 -14.98
C VAL A 29 -6.05 34.01 -16.33
N GLY A 30 -6.71 32.90 -16.57
CA GLY A 30 -7.40 32.60 -17.84
C GLY A 30 -8.91 32.35 -17.69
N ARG A 31 -9.42 32.15 -16.45
CA ARG A 31 -10.86 31.95 -16.21
C ARG A 31 -11.64 33.24 -16.35
N GLU A 32 -12.77 33.21 -17.02
CA GLU A 32 -13.58 34.38 -17.30
C GLU A 32 -13.99 35.16 -16.04
N LYS A 33 -14.51 34.45 -15.01
CA LYS A 33 -14.86 35.04 -13.70
C LYS A 33 -13.68 35.68 -13.00
N SER A 34 -12.50 35.03 -13.05
CA SER A 34 -11.28 35.54 -12.44
C SER A 34 -10.73 36.79 -13.19
N VAL A 35 -10.86 36.82 -14.51
CA VAL A 35 -10.46 37.99 -15.32
C VAL A 35 -11.37 39.18 -15.01
N ARG A 36 -12.68 38.95 -14.87
CA ARG A 36 -13.64 40.01 -14.51
C ARG A 36 -13.38 40.56 -13.11
N ALA A 37 -13.07 39.67 -12.12
CA ALA A 37 -12.68 40.10 -10.78
C ALA A 37 -11.46 41.05 -10.82
N LEU A 38 -10.43 40.75 -11.65
CA LEU A 38 -9.25 41.60 -11.82
C LEU A 38 -9.57 42.91 -12.52
N GLU A 39 -10.49 42.93 -13.50
CA GLU A 39 -10.92 44.16 -14.18
C GLU A 39 -11.67 45.08 -13.23
N GLU A 40 -12.53 44.57 -12.36
CA GLU A 40 -13.22 45.36 -11.34
C GLU A 40 -12.24 45.98 -10.35
N VAL A 41 -11.29 45.17 -9.82
CA VAL A 41 -10.24 45.67 -8.90
C VAL A 41 -9.41 46.82 -9.49
N MET A 42 -9.22 46.85 -10.78
CA MET A 42 -8.46 47.95 -11.45
C MET A 42 -9.20 49.27 -11.55
N GLN A 43 -10.53 49.26 -11.35
CA GLN A 43 -11.35 50.48 -11.34
C GLN A 43 -11.41 51.12 -9.93
N ASP A 44 -11.20 50.31 -8.88
CA ASP A 44 -11.28 50.70 -7.47
C ASP A 44 -9.89 50.64 -6.74
N ASP A 45 -9.87 50.33 -5.46
CA ASP A 45 -8.72 50.41 -4.54
C ASP A 45 -7.56 49.47 -4.82
N LYS A 46 -7.58 48.72 -5.93
CA LYS A 46 -6.57 47.72 -6.35
C LYS A 46 -6.34 46.54 -5.34
N GLN A 47 -7.31 46.30 -4.48
CA GLN A 47 -7.25 45.21 -3.52
C GLN A 47 -8.07 43.99 -3.98
N ILE A 48 -7.47 42.81 -3.91
CA ILE A 48 -8.08 41.53 -4.27
C ILE A 48 -7.85 40.48 -3.18
N LEU A 49 -8.83 39.64 -2.93
CA LEU A 49 -8.69 38.53 -1.99
C LEU A 49 -8.24 37.28 -2.74
N LEU A 50 -7.08 36.75 -2.36
CA LEU A 50 -6.49 35.54 -2.92
C LEU A 50 -6.79 34.37 -2.00
N SER A 51 -7.43 33.33 -2.52
CA SER A 51 -7.67 32.09 -1.77
C SER A 51 -7.45 30.86 -2.63
N SER A 52 -6.86 29.81 -2.10
CA SER A 52 -6.56 28.59 -2.85
C SER A 52 -7.80 27.70 -2.98
N GLN A 53 -7.84 26.91 -4.06
CA GLN A 53 -8.85 25.86 -4.23
C GLN A 53 -8.50 24.65 -3.37
N ILE A 54 -9.53 23.95 -2.88
CA ILE A 54 -9.39 22.69 -2.14
C ILE A 54 -8.95 21.57 -3.09
N ASP A 55 -9.58 21.50 -4.26
CA ASP A 55 -9.19 20.56 -5.31
C ASP A 55 -8.56 21.29 -6.50
N PRO A 56 -7.23 21.15 -6.72
CA PRO A 56 -6.57 21.76 -7.87
C PRO A 56 -7.07 21.25 -9.23
N GLY A 57 -7.72 20.09 -9.28
CA GLY A 57 -8.28 19.49 -10.50
C GLY A 57 -9.58 20.11 -10.97
N ASP A 58 -10.26 20.89 -10.13
CA ASP A 58 -11.54 21.52 -10.48
C ASP A 58 -11.34 22.76 -11.35
N ASP A 59 -11.92 22.74 -12.55
CA ASP A 59 -11.83 23.85 -13.50
C ASP A 59 -12.80 25.00 -13.19
N ASP A 60 -13.93 24.75 -12.54
CA ASP A 60 -14.93 25.75 -12.17
C ASP A 60 -15.43 25.53 -10.71
N PRO A 61 -14.57 25.85 -9.72
CA PRO A 61 -14.90 25.64 -8.31
C PRO A 61 -16.11 26.47 -7.89
N ASN A 62 -16.93 25.87 -7.03
CA ASN A 62 -17.97 26.58 -6.31
C ASN A 62 -17.41 27.20 -5.01
N GLU A 63 -18.26 27.90 -4.24
CA GLU A 63 -17.87 28.53 -2.98
C GLU A 63 -17.38 27.53 -1.91
N GLU A 64 -17.85 26.26 -1.94
CA GLU A 64 -17.42 25.20 -1.04
C GLU A 64 -16.06 24.63 -1.45
N GLY A 65 -15.66 24.77 -2.72
CA GLY A 65 -14.38 24.33 -3.27
C GLY A 65 -13.23 25.31 -3.02
N ILE A 66 -13.43 26.42 -2.28
CA ILE A 66 -12.45 27.46 -2.00
C ILE A 66 -12.18 27.52 -0.49
N TYR A 67 -10.91 27.55 -0.09
CA TYR A 67 -10.55 27.72 1.32
C TYR A 67 -11.10 29.03 1.87
N ARG A 68 -11.55 28.98 3.15
CA ARG A 68 -12.09 30.18 3.80
C ARG A 68 -11.01 31.14 4.32
N SER A 69 -9.79 30.64 4.50
CA SER A 69 -8.65 31.48 4.90
C SER A 69 -7.85 31.85 3.66
N GLY A 70 -7.63 33.15 3.47
CA GLY A 70 -6.93 33.66 2.32
C GLY A 70 -6.04 34.86 2.67
N VAL A 71 -5.56 35.56 1.66
CA VAL A 71 -4.71 36.77 1.80
C VAL A 71 -5.31 37.91 0.99
N LEU A 72 -5.50 39.05 1.64
CA LEU A 72 -5.79 40.30 0.94
C LEU A 72 -4.51 40.80 0.30
N ALA A 73 -4.55 41.06 -1.01
CA ALA A 73 -3.37 41.42 -1.81
C ALA A 73 -3.61 42.69 -2.61
N ASN A 74 -2.54 43.42 -2.87
CA ASN A 74 -2.57 44.57 -3.79
C ASN A 74 -2.15 44.14 -5.20
N VAL A 75 -2.87 44.58 -6.21
CA VAL A 75 -2.49 44.41 -7.62
C VAL A 75 -1.47 45.50 -8.01
N LEU A 76 -0.23 45.05 -8.21
CA LEU A 76 0.89 45.95 -8.60
C LEU A 76 0.90 46.23 -10.09
N GLN A 77 0.68 45.22 -10.93
CA GLN A 77 0.71 45.34 -12.38
C GLN A 77 -0.21 44.32 -13.02
N LEU A 78 -0.91 44.75 -14.10
CA LEU A 78 -1.75 43.86 -14.90
C LEU A 78 -1.37 44.00 -16.37
N LEU A 79 -1.17 42.88 -17.07
CA LEU A 79 -0.83 42.81 -18.49
C LEU A 79 -1.75 41.78 -19.19
N LYS A 80 -2.55 42.26 -20.17
CA LYS A 80 -3.35 41.36 -21.03
C LYS A 80 -2.46 40.75 -22.11
N LEU A 81 -2.48 39.43 -22.25
CA LEU A 81 -1.75 38.71 -23.28
C LEU A 81 -2.63 38.50 -24.54
N PRO A 82 -2.02 38.25 -25.72
CA PRO A 82 -2.76 38.10 -26.99
C PRO A 82 -3.71 36.87 -27.03
N ASP A 83 -3.47 35.88 -26.19
CA ASP A 83 -4.28 34.65 -26.05
C ASP A 83 -5.51 34.83 -25.14
N GLY A 84 -5.75 36.02 -24.60
CA GLY A 84 -6.83 36.32 -23.66
C GLY A 84 -6.49 36.08 -22.19
N THR A 85 -5.32 35.50 -21.88
CA THR A 85 -4.82 35.31 -20.50
C THR A 85 -4.35 36.65 -19.93
N VAL A 86 -4.60 36.85 -18.64
CA VAL A 86 -4.12 38.03 -17.91
C VAL A 86 -2.95 37.64 -17.02
N LYS A 87 -1.81 38.28 -17.23
CA LYS A 87 -0.68 38.19 -16.29
C LYS A 87 -0.82 39.33 -15.27
N VAL A 88 -0.94 38.98 -14.00
CA VAL A 88 -1.05 39.94 -12.91
C VAL A 88 0.07 39.74 -11.90
N LEU A 89 0.67 40.82 -11.44
CA LEU A 89 1.64 40.84 -10.35
C LEU A 89 0.91 41.30 -9.08
N VAL A 90 0.89 40.47 -8.07
CA VAL A 90 0.20 40.74 -6.81
C VAL A 90 1.17 40.71 -5.62
N GLU A 91 0.90 41.51 -4.61
CA GLU A 91 1.62 41.54 -3.34
C GLU A 91 0.66 41.26 -2.20
N GLY A 92 0.89 40.14 -1.50
CA GLY A 92 0.12 39.77 -0.30
C GLY A 92 0.32 40.78 0.84
N GLN A 93 -0.76 41.23 1.45
CA GLN A 93 -0.74 42.24 2.51
C GLN A 93 -1.02 41.64 3.89
N ALA A 94 -2.17 41.01 4.06
CA ALA A 94 -2.62 40.52 5.34
C ALA A 94 -3.45 39.23 5.21
N ARG A 95 -3.41 38.37 6.23
CA ARG A 95 -4.29 37.22 6.36
C ARG A 95 -5.71 37.64 6.65
N VAL A 96 -6.65 37.02 5.98
CA VAL A 96 -8.08 37.28 6.17
C VAL A 96 -8.88 35.96 6.19
N GLN A 97 -9.98 35.99 6.91
CA GLN A 97 -10.98 34.92 6.95
C GLN A 97 -12.20 35.35 6.18
N ILE A 98 -12.61 34.59 5.18
CA ILE A 98 -13.88 34.82 4.45
C ILE A 98 -15.02 34.46 5.40
N THR A 99 -15.86 35.45 5.72
CA THR A 99 -17.02 35.25 6.58
C THR A 99 -18.24 34.85 5.78
N GLU A 100 -18.45 35.44 4.59
CA GLU A 100 -19.62 35.25 3.74
C GLU A 100 -19.23 35.51 2.27
N PHE A 101 -19.66 34.63 1.37
CA PHE A 101 -19.68 34.93 -0.07
C PHE A 101 -20.95 35.69 -0.42
N LEU A 102 -20.83 36.66 -1.30
CA LEU A 102 -21.96 37.48 -1.76
C LEU A 102 -22.45 36.96 -3.10
N GLU A 103 -23.77 37.05 -3.36
CA GLU A 103 -24.33 36.69 -4.63
C GLU A 103 -23.89 37.69 -5.73
N ASN A 104 -22.98 37.22 -6.60
CA ASN A 104 -22.50 37.93 -7.75
C ASN A 104 -22.34 36.95 -8.92
N GLU A 105 -23.05 37.21 -10.04
CA GLU A 105 -23.04 36.29 -11.19
C GLU A 105 -21.78 36.45 -12.06
N GLU A 106 -21.07 37.55 -11.94
CA GLU A 106 -19.94 37.89 -12.83
C GLU A 106 -18.60 37.38 -12.28
N PHE A 107 -18.38 37.43 -10.95
CA PHE A 107 -17.16 36.93 -10.28
C PHE A 107 -17.44 36.57 -8.82
N PHE A 108 -16.49 35.91 -8.16
CA PHE A 108 -16.61 35.64 -6.72
C PHE A 108 -16.34 36.91 -5.92
N GLU A 109 -17.29 37.27 -5.06
CA GLU A 109 -17.20 38.38 -4.13
C GLU A 109 -17.44 37.91 -2.70
N ALA A 110 -16.65 38.38 -1.73
CA ALA A 110 -16.77 37.94 -0.36
C ALA A 110 -16.50 39.05 0.66
N ARG A 111 -17.12 38.95 1.81
CA ARG A 111 -16.75 39.71 3.03
C ARG A 111 -15.67 38.95 3.77
N ALA A 112 -14.69 39.67 4.30
CA ALA A 112 -13.60 39.07 5.01
C ALA A 112 -13.21 39.89 6.25
N GLU A 113 -12.67 39.21 7.26
CA GLU A 113 -12.16 39.78 8.50
C GLU A 113 -10.65 39.55 8.59
N TYR A 114 -9.92 40.53 9.15
CA TYR A 114 -8.49 40.37 9.39
C TYR A 114 -8.23 39.31 10.48
N LEU A 115 -7.34 38.38 10.19
CA LEU A 115 -6.84 37.44 11.18
C LEU A 115 -5.68 38.04 11.93
N THR A 116 -5.82 38.12 13.27
CA THR A 116 -4.74 38.63 14.12
C THR A 116 -3.78 37.53 14.50
N GLU A 117 -2.51 37.73 14.21
CA GLU A 117 -1.47 36.77 14.57
C GLU A 117 -1.22 36.80 16.09
N ILE A 118 -0.91 35.61 16.61
CA ILE A 118 -0.61 35.41 18.05
C ILE A 118 0.91 35.36 18.16
N PRO A 119 1.55 36.43 18.74
CA PRO A 119 2.98 36.39 18.99
C PRO A 119 3.28 35.31 20.04
N GLY A 120 4.31 34.51 19.79
CA GLY A 120 4.78 33.51 20.76
C GLY A 120 5.64 34.13 21.86
N ASP A 121 6.21 33.26 22.73
CA ASP A 121 7.24 33.68 23.70
C ASP A 121 8.45 34.25 22.95
N VAL A 122 8.88 35.45 23.33
CA VAL A 122 9.92 36.22 22.63
C VAL A 122 11.22 35.43 22.49
N THR A 123 11.66 34.77 23.56
CA THR A 123 12.93 34.01 23.58
C THR A 123 12.88 32.81 22.66
N THR A 124 11.78 32.06 22.70
CA THR A 124 11.55 30.89 21.87
C THR A 124 11.42 31.27 20.38
N THR A 125 10.69 32.33 20.10
CA THR A 125 10.45 32.82 18.74
C THR A 125 11.73 33.37 18.10
N GLU A 126 12.58 34.08 18.84
CA GLU A 126 13.91 34.51 18.33
C GLU A 126 14.86 33.36 18.06
N ALA A 127 14.85 32.31 18.92
CA ALA A 127 15.64 31.11 18.68
C ALA A 127 15.18 30.35 17.43
N LEU A 128 13.87 30.22 17.25
CA LEU A 128 13.28 29.61 16.06
C LEU A 128 13.58 30.43 14.80
N LEU A 129 13.49 31.76 14.85
CA LEU A 129 13.84 32.63 13.72
C LEU A 129 15.24 32.34 13.21
N ARG A 130 16.26 32.31 14.07
CA ARG A 130 17.64 32.02 13.67
C ARG A 130 17.77 30.59 13.11
N THR A 131 17.15 29.63 13.77
CA THR A 131 17.22 28.22 13.35
C THR A 131 16.58 28.00 12.00
N VAL A 132 15.42 28.60 11.73
CA VAL A 132 14.72 28.52 10.44
C VAL A 132 15.49 29.22 9.32
N ALA A 133 16.08 30.39 9.59
CA ALA A 133 16.90 31.13 8.63
C ALA A 133 18.15 30.33 8.21
N ASP A 134 18.88 29.79 9.19
CA ASP A 134 20.09 28.97 8.94
C ASP A 134 19.75 27.69 8.14
N GLU A 135 18.63 27.07 8.46
CA GLU A 135 18.19 25.87 7.79
C GLU A 135 17.67 26.15 6.37
N PHE A 136 17.02 27.28 6.16
CA PHE A 136 16.60 27.70 4.82
C PHE A 136 17.80 27.95 3.88
N GLU A 137 18.91 28.50 4.41
CA GLU A 137 20.14 28.62 3.62
C GLU A 137 20.69 27.25 3.19
N ARG A 138 20.62 26.24 4.05
CA ARG A 138 20.99 24.85 3.73
C ARG A 138 20.05 24.23 2.70
N TYR A 139 18.76 24.44 2.89
CA TYR A 139 17.70 23.98 1.99
C TYR A 139 17.88 24.55 0.59
N ALA A 140 18.14 25.83 0.47
CA ALA A 140 18.38 26.52 -0.81
C ALA A 140 19.60 25.97 -1.56
N LYS A 141 20.68 25.61 -0.84
CA LYS A 141 21.86 24.96 -1.44
C LYS A 141 21.55 23.57 -2.05
N VAL A 142 20.57 22.87 -1.50
CA VAL A 142 20.18 21.56 -2.01
C VAL A 142 19.19 21.68 -3.17
N ARG A 143 18.22 22.57 -3.08
CA ARG A 143 17.12 22.69 -4.06
C ARG A 143 17.43 23.49 -5.32
N LYS A 144 18.47 24.27 -5.38
CA LYS A 144 19.00 25.03 -6.56
C LYS A 144 18.03 25.94 -7.34
N ASN A 145 16.74 25.92 -7.07
CA ASN A 145 15.70 26.69 -7.78
C ASN A 145 15.19 27.89 -6.97
N ILE A 146 15.82 28.21 -5.85
CA ILE A 146 15.46 29.35 -5.00
C ILE A 146 16.27 30.57 -5.48
N PRO A 147 15.60 31.69 -5.81
CA PRO A 147 16.29 32.90 -6.24
C PRO A 147 17.22 33.46 -5.15
N GLU A 148 18.35 34.06 -5.55
CA GLU A 148 19.28 34.69 -4.62
C GLU A 148 18.64 35.86 -3.85
N GLU A 149 17.69 36.57 -4.46
CA GLU A 149 16.92 37.62 -3.83
C GLU A 149 16.08 37.13 -2.65
N ALA A 150 15.51 35.89 -2.77
CA ALA A 150 14.74 35.30 -1.68
C ALA A 150 15.65 34.91 -0.49
N LEU A 151 16.86 34.43 -0.77
CA LEU A 151 17.86 34.14 0.27
C LEU A 151 18.27 35.41 1.01
N ALA A 152 18.54 36.49 0.28
CA ALA A 152 18.86 37.79 0.85
C ALA A 152 17.71 38.32 1.72
N ALA A 153 16.47 38.27 1.21
CA ALA A 153 15.28 38.73 1.94
C ALA A 153 15.05 37.96 3.27
N VAL A 154 15.28 36.65 3.27
CA VAL A 154 15.18 35.82 4.49
C VAL A 154 16.30 36.17 5.47
N GLY A 155 17.54 36.38 4.99
CA GLY A 155 18.69 36.73 5.84
C GLY A 155 18.59 38.12 6.47
N GLU A 156 17.89 39.06 5.84
CA GLU A 156 17.71 40.44 6.32
C GLU A 156 16.47 40.61 7.21
N THR A 157 15.57 39.62 7.22
CA THR A 157 14.30 39.72 7.94
C THR A 157 14.49 39.47 9.44
N THR A 158 14.11 40.45 10.27
CA THR A 158 14.16 40.38 11.73
C THR A 158 12.82 40.09 12.37
N GLU A 159 11.74 40.09 11.61
CA GLU A 159 10.38 39.84 12.04
C GLU A 159 10.02 38.34 11.91
N PRO A 160 9.75 37.61 13.02
CA PRO A 160 9.50 36.17 12.96
C PRO A 160 8.31 35.74 12.07
N ALA A 161 7.22 36.52 12.10
CA ALA A 161 6.03 36.24 11.29
C ALA A 161 6.35 36.35 9.79
N LYS A 162 7.04 37.43 9.40
CA LYS A 162 7.46 37.67 8.02
C LYS A 162 8.45 36.64 7.50
N LEU A 163 9.38 36.20 8.35
CA LEU A 163 10.33 35.13 8.01
C LEU A 163 9.58 33.83 7.72
N ALA A 164 8.65 33.44 8.61
CA ALA A 164 7.87 32.22 8.42
C ALA A 164 7.11 32.22 7.09
N ASP A 165 6.53 33.37 6.71
CA ASP A 165 5.77 33.53 5.48
C ASP A 165 6.65 33.48 4.23
N LEU A 166 7.79 34.19 4.25
CA LEU A 166 8.75 34.19 3.16
C LEU A 166 9.27 32.76 2.89
N VAL A 167 9.66 32.05 3.96
CA VAL A 167 10.15 30.66 3.82
C VAL A 167 9.05 29.76 3.31
N SER A 168 7.82 29.84 3.85
CA SER A 168 6.67 29.00 3.43
C SER A 168 6.36 29.14 1.93
N GLY A 169 6.49 30.34 1.39
CA GLY A 169 6.29 30.61 -0.04
C GLY A 169 7.26 29.82 -0.95
N HIS A 170 8.48 29.59 -0.47
CA HIS A 170 9.56 28.93 -1.24
C HIS A 170 9.72 27.43 -0.98
N LEU A 171 8.97 26.86 -0.02
CA LEU A 171 8.95 25.39 0.21
C LEU A 171 8.28 24.66 -0.96
N GLY A 172 8.78 23.48 -1.28
CA GLY A 172 8.25 22.63 -2.33
C GLY A 172 7.26 21.58 -1.86
N ILE A 173 6.39 21.97 -0.95
CA ILE A 173 5.38 21.14 -0.30
C ILE A 173 4.03 21.30 -1.02
N GLU A 174 3.12 20.38 -0.76
CA GLU A 174 1.77 20.36 -1.32
C GLU A 174 0.93 21.58 -0.90
N VAL A 175 -0.07 21.94 -1.71
CA VAL A 175 -0.96 23.10 -1.47
C VAL A 175 -1.64 23.02 -0.11
N GLU A 176 -2.10 21.84 0.29
CA GLU A 176 -2.74 21.59 1.59
C GLU A 176 -1.82 21.94 2.76
N GLN A 177 -0.55 21.56 2.68
CA GLN A 177 0.45 21.87 3.72
C GLN A 177 0.78 23.36 3.77
N LYS A 178 0.82 24.04 2.62
CA LYS A 178 0.97 25.50 2.56
C LYS A 178 -0.24 26.21 3.13
N GLN A 179 -1.43 25.72 2.85
CA GLN A 179 -2.67 26.26 3.39
C GLN A 179 -2.72 26.12 4.92
N GLU A 180 -2.30 24.96 5.46
CA GLU A 180 -2.18 24.77 6.91
C GLU A 180 -1.22 25.77 7.56
N LEU A 181 -0.09 26.09 6.89
CA LEU A 181 0.84 27.14 7.35
C LEU A 181 0.19 28.52 7.31
N LEU A 182 -0.61 28.84 6.29
CA LEU A 182 -1.33 30.10 6.20
C LEU A 182 -2.36 30.24 7.34
N GLU A 183 -3.04 29.17 7.70
CA GLU A 183 -4.07 29.11 8.74
C GLU A 183 -3.49 29.07 10.16
N THR A 184 -2.20 28.77 10.31
CA THR A 184 -1.54 28.76 11.62
C THR A 184 -1.24 30.17 12.10
N LEU A 185 -2.07 30.71 13.00
CA LEU A 185 -1.98 32.07 13.49
C LEU A 185 -0.88 32.28 14.53
N SER A 186 -0.51 31.22 15.29
CA SER A 186 0.60 31.25 16.24
C SER A 186 1.94 31.29 15.48
N VAL A 187 2.70 32.37 15.67
CA VAL A 187 3.98 32.59 14.98
C VAL A 187 5.01 31.54 15.36
N SER A 188 5.09 31.15 16.63
CA SER A 188 6.01 30.12 17.10
C SER A 188 5.68 28.74 16.52
N GLU A 189 4.40 28.34 16.55
CA GLU A 189 3.94 27.07 15.98
C GLU A 189 4.16 27.00 14.47
N ARG A 190 3.94 28.13 13.76
CA ARG A 190 4.18 28.22 12.31
C ARG A 190 5.67 28.05 11.99
N LEU A 191 6.58 28.67 12.75
CA LEU A 191 8.02 28.50 12.59
C LEU A 191 8.46 27.05 12.85
N GLU A 192 7.90 26.39 13.87
CA GLU A 192 8.18 24.98 14.15
C GLU A 192 7.70 24.08 13.02
N LYS A 193 6.49 24.29 12.49
CA LYS A 193 5.95 23.57 11.34
C LYS A 193 6.81 23.78 10.08
N VAL A 194 7.20 25.02 9.78
CA VAL A 194 8.08 25.36 8.67
C VAL A 194 9.41 24.62 8.78
N TYR A 195 10.01 24.61 9.97
CA TYR A 195 11.26 23.88 10.23
C TYR A 195 11.10 22.37 9.99
N GLY A 196 10.03 21.78 10.52
CA GLY A 196 9.73 20.35 10.35
C GLY A 196 9.51 19.93 8.91
N LEU A 197 8.74 20.72 8.15
CA LEU A 197 8.49 20.48 6.73
C LEU A 197 9.75 20.62 5.89
N MET A 198 10.58 21.62 6.20
CA MET A 198 11.86 21.83 5.53
C MET A 198 12.84 20.67 5.75
N GLN A 199 12.93 20.12 6.97
CA GLN A 199 13.72 18.93 7.29
C GLN A 199 13.23 17.69 6.55
N GLY A 200 11.91 17.51 6.46
CA GLY A 200 11.28 16.44 5.69
C GLY A 200 11.69 16.49 4.21
N GLU A 201 11.53 17.65 3.58
CA GLU A 201 11.90 17.87 2.17
C GLU A 201 13.42 17.65 1.92
N MET A 202 14.27 18.16 2.79
CA MET A 202 15.71 17.95 2.68
C MET A 202 16.10 16.48 2.71
N SER A 203 15.44 15.70 3.55
CA SER A 203 15.66 14.26 3.65
C SER A 203 15.29 13.55 2.32
N VAL A 204 14.17 13.92 1.72
CA VAL A 204 13.73 13.39 0.42
C VAL A 204 14.71 13.78 -0.69
N LEU A 205 15.09 15.05 -0.78
CA LEU A 205 16.03 15.55 -1.78
C LEU A 205 17.42 14.89 -1.66
N GLN A 206 17.90 14.59 -0.44
CA GLN A 206 19.15 13.87 -0.23
C GLN A 206 19.07 12.42 -0.74
N VAL A 207 17.95 11.74 -0.52
CA VAL A 207 17.71 10.38 -1.05
C VAL A 207 17.65 10.40 -2.58
N GLU A 208 16.92 11.35 -3.17
CA GLU A 208 16.88 11.54 -4.63
C GLU A 208 18.28 11.77 -5.22
N LYS A 209 19.08 12.62 -4.60
CA LYS A 209 20.45 12.89 -5.03
C LYS A 209 21.31 11.62 -4.95
N LYS A 210 21.18 10.83 -3.90
CA LYS A 210 21.88 9.52 -3.77
C LYS A 210 21.45 8.56 -4.88
N ILE A 211 20.15 8.48 -5.16
CA ILE A 211 19.60 7.64 -6.25
C ILE A 211 20.14 8.12 -7.60
N LYS A 212 20.03 9.41 -7.91
CA LYS A 212 20.53 9.99 -9.18
C LYS A 212 22.07 9.77 -9.34
N THR A 213 22.83 9.92 -8.24
CA THR A 213 24.28 9.66 -8.27
C THR A 213 24.60 8.19 -8.49
N ARG A 214 23.83 7.27 -7.86
CA ARG A 214 23.98 5.82 -8.04
C ARG A 214 23.64 5.39 -9.46
N VAL A 215 22.53 5.89 -10.01
CA VAL A 215 22.12 5.65 -11.40
C VAL A 215 23.15 6.19 -12.38
N LYS A 216 23.64 7.43 -12.16
CA LYS A 216 24.70 8.05 -12.99
C LYS A 216 26.00 7.25 -12.93
N SER A 217 26.45 6.83 -11.74
CA SER A 217 27.64 5.99 -11.57
C SER A 217 27.48 4.62 -12.25
N GLN A 218 26.27 4.05 -12.22
CA GLN A 218 25.99 2.79 -12.90
C GLN A 218 25.98 2.96 -14.43
N MET A 219 25.41 4.07 -14.92
CA MET A 219 25.47 4.42 -16.35
C MET A 219 26.91 4.70 -16.80
N GLU A 220 27.69 5.46 -16.02
CA GLU A 220 29.11 5.76 -16.32
C GLU A 220 29.97 4.49 -16.32
N LYS A 221 29.66 3.53 -15.42
CA LYS A 221 30.34 2.22 -15.38
C LYS A 221 30.02 1.39 -16.62
N THR A 222 28.74 1.33 -16.99
CA THR A 222 28.27 0.65 -18.21
C THR A 222 28.82 1.31 -19.47
N GLN A 223 28.87 2.64 -19.51
CA GLN A 223 29.43 3.42 -20.62
C GLN A 223 30.95 3.25 -20.72
N ARG A 224 31.65 3.16 -19.58
CA ARG A 224 33.08 2.90 -19.53
C ARG A 224 33.42 1.47 -19.92
N GLU A 225 32.63 0.47 -19.51
CA GLU A 225 32.76 -0.92 -19.98
C GLU A 225 32.48 -1.02 -21.49
N TYR A 226 31.49 -0.30 -21.99
CA TYR A 226 31.23 -0.20 -23.43
C TYR A 226 32.42 0.46 -24.16
N TYR A 227 32.93 1.59 -23.66
CA TYR A 227 34.05 2.30 -24.26
C TYR A 227 35.36 1.48 -24.22
N LEU A 228 35.61 0.76 -23.15
CA LEU A 228 36.77 -0.18 -23.05
C LEU A 228 36.63 -1.37 -23.99
N ASN A 229 35.39 -1.90 -24.16
CA ASN A 229 35.12 -2.94 -25.14
C ASN A 229 35.27 -2.43 -26.60
N GLU A 230 34.88 -1.20 -26.86
CA GLU A 230 35.06 -0.54 -28.16
C GLU A 230 36.57 -0.23 -28.42
N GLN A 231 37.31 0.23 -27.44
CA GLN A 231 38.76 0.39 -27.52
C GLN A 231 39.46 -0.95 -27.75
N MET A 232 39.03 -2.03 -27.08
CA MET A 232 39.58 -3.37 -27.29
C MET A 232 39.28 -3.88 -28.68
N LYS A 233 38.07 -3.63 -29.23
CA LYS A 233 37.71 -3.92 -30.61
C LYS A 233 38.49 -3.05 -31.60
N ALA A 234 38.70 -1.78 -31.34
CA ALA A 234 39.52 -0.89 -32.16
C ALA A 234 41.00 -1.30 -32.20
N ILE A 235 41.55 -1.71 -31.07
CA ILE A 235 42.91 -2.22 -30.97
C ILE A 235 43.04 -3.59 -31.65
N GLN A 236 42.04 -4.46 -31.57
CA GLN A 236 42.02 -5.71 -32.35
C GLN A 236 41.93 -5.46 -33.86
N LYS A 237 41.26 -4.38 -34.25
CA LYS A 237 41.12 -3.96 -35.66
C LYS A 237 42.42 -3.32 -36.23
N GLU A 238 43.23 -2.64 -35.38
CA GLU A 238 44.53 -2.10 -35.77
C GLU A 238 45.65 -3.20 -35.82
N LEU A 239 45.42 -4.31 -35.12
CA LEU A 239 46.34 -5.46 -35.11
C LEU A 239 46.15 -6.46 -36.28
N GLY A 240 45.22 -6.23 -37.17
CA GLY A 240 45.03 -7.00 -38.42
C GLY A 240 43.66 -7.58 -38.51
N ASP A 241 42.80 -7.05 -39.37
CA ASP A 241 42.13 -7.72 -40.48
C ASP A 241 41.13 -6.75 -41.14
N GLY A 242 41.43 -6.44 -42.38
CA GLY A 242 40.55 -5.63 -43.23
C GLY A 242 39.36 -6.39 -43.86
N GLU A 243 38.97 -7.57 -43.32
CA GLU A 243 37.87 -8.44 -43.85
C GLU A 243 36.65 -8.54 -42.95
N ASP A 244 36.61 -7.93 -41.75
CA ASP A 244 35.60 -8.23 -40.72
C ASP A 244 34.18 -7.69 -41.05
N GLY A 245 34.03 -6.62 -41.79
CA GLY A 245 32.72 -6.02 -42.08
C GLY A 245 31.88 -6.85 -43.12
N SER A 246 32.55 -7.57 -44.02
CA SER A 246 31.90 -8.44 -45.00
C SER A 246 31.56 -9.79 -44.38
N ASN A 247 32.36 -10.23 -43.44
CA ASN A 247 32.18 -11.50 -42.72
C ASN A 247 30.97 -11.43 -41.73
N GLU A 248 30.79 -10.33 -40.99
CA GLU A 248 29.66 -10.11 -40.05
C GLU A 248 28.31 -10.16 -40.77
N VAL A 249 28.18 -9.50 -41.92
CA VAL A 249 26.94 -9.50 -42.72
C VAL A 249 26.66 -10.91 -43.28
N ALA A 250 27.67 -11.62 -43.69
CA ALA A 250 27.54 -13.01 -44.19
C ALA A 250 27.14 -13.96 -43.05
N GLU A 251 27.68 -13.78 -41.84
CA GLU A 251 27.27 -14.56 -40.67
C GLU A 251 25.82 -14.28 -40.25
N LEU A 252 25.37 -13.03 -40.28
CA LEU A 252 23.98 -12.66 -40.00
C LEU A 252 23.03 -13.25 -41.04
N GLU A 253 23.42 -13.23 -42.31
CA GLU A 253 22.66 -13.84 -43.38
C GLU A 253 22.51 -15.37 -43.22
N ALA A 254 23.60 -16.04 -42.87
CA ALA A 254 23.58 -17.47 -42.57
C ALA A 254 22.68 -17.77 -41.36
N LYS A 255 22.77 -16.98 -40.28
CA LYS A 255 21.88 -17.12 -39.10
C LYS A 255 20.41 -16.88 -39.45
N ILE A 256 20.09 -15.91 -40.32
CA ILE A 256 18.71 -15.68 -40.77
C ILE A 256 18.19 -16.89 -41.56
N ALA A 257 19.04 -17.49 -42.38
CA ALA A 257 18.67 -18.69 -43.16
C ALA A 257 18.43 -19.93 -42.29
N GLU A 258 19.26 -20.12 -41.23
CA GLU A 258 19.19 -21.26 -40.32
C GLU A 258 18.04 -21.12 -39.29
N THR A 259 17.71 -19.89 -38.87
CA THR A 259 16.69 -19.64 -37.87
C THR A 259 15.29 -19.84 -38.46
N LYS A 260 14.43 -20.56 -37.73
CA LYS A 260 13.04 -20.84 -38.14
C LYS A 260 12.13 -19.64 -37.91
N LEU A 261 12.48 -18.48 -38.46
CA LEU A 261 11.69 -17.26 -38.36
C LEU A 261 10.28 -17.42 -38.93
N SER A 262 9.29 -16.68 -38.38
CA SER A 262 8.01 -16.49 -39.08
C SER A 262 8.24 -15.76 -40.40
N GLN A 263 7.28 -15.80 -41.32
CA GLN A 263 7.41 -15.14 -42.60
C GLN A 263 7.64 -13.64 -42.44
N GLU A 264 6.84 -12.98 -41.58
CA GLU A 264 6.94 -11.56 -41.26
C GLU A 264 8.30 -11.21 -40.63
N ALA A 265 8.74 -12.00 -39.62
CA ALA A 265 10.03 -11.79 -38.96
C ALA A 265 11.21 -11.98 -39.93
N ARG A 266 11.10 -12.90 -40.88
CA ARG A 266 12.12 -13.13 -41.93
C ARG A 266 12.19 -11.95 -42.90
N GLU A 267 11.07 -11.51 -43.42
CA GLU A 267 11.00 -10.35 -44.32
C GLU A 267 11.57 -9.09 -43.68
N LYS A 268 11.22 -8.89 -42.36
CA LYS A 268 11.74 -7.77 -41.59
C LYS A 268 13.26 -7.89 -41.36
N ALA A 269 13.75 -9.06 -40.97
CA ALA A 269 15.18 -9.28 -40.71
C ALA A 269 16.02 -9.10 -41.98
N GLU A 270 15.56 -9.66 -43.14
CA GLU A 270 16.20 -9.48 -44.44
C GLU A 270 16.20 -8.02 -44.89
N GLY A 271 15.09 -7.31 -44.66
CA GLY A 271 15.00 -5.88 -44.94
C GLY A 271 15.98 -5.05 -44.13
N GLU A 272 16.12 -5.33 -42.81
CA GLU A 272 17.09 -4.65 -41.94
C GLU A 272 18.53 -5.04 -42.27
N LEU A 273 18.80 -6.30 -42.64
CA LEU A 273 20.12 -6.74 -43.11
C LEU A 273 20.54 -6.02 -44.43
N LYS A 274 19.57 -5.83 -45.35
CA LYS A 274 19.82 -5.05 -46.60
C LYS A 274 20.16 -3.61 -46.29
N LYS A 275 19.53 -2.98 -45.27
CA LYS A 275 19.88 -1.63 -44.78
C LYS A 275 21.28 -1.64 -44.22
N LEU A 276 21.63 -2.59 -43.36
CA LEU A 276 22.93 -2.72 -42.70
C LEU A 276 24.07 -2.82 -43.73
N ARG A 277 23.89 -3.56 -44.84
CA ARG A 277 24.87 -3.65 -45.94
C ARG A 277 25.23 -2.27 -46.53
N ASN A 278 24.27 -1.35 -46.56
CA ASN A 278 24.45 -0.03 -47.18
C ASN A 278 24.86 1.07 -46.16
N MET A 279 24.93 0.72 -44.88
CA MET A 279 25.30 1.65 -43.82
C MET A 279 26.81 1.60 -43.52
N SER A 280 27.34 2.75 -43.07
CA SER A 280 28.72 2.75 -42.54
C SER A 280 28.78 1.87 -41.28
N PRO A 281 29.72 0.94 -41.16
CA PRO A 281 29.83 0.04 -40.01
C PRO A 281 29.96 0.77 -38.65
N MET A 282 30.46 2.01 -38.65
CA MET A 282 30.69 2.84 -37.48
C MET A 282 29.53 3.78 -37.16
N SER A 283 28.44 3.75 -37.91
CA SER A 283 27.28 4.63 -37.64
C SER A 283 26.46 4.15 -36.42
N ALA A 284 25.89 5.08 -35.72
CA ALA A 284 24.97 4.77 -34.60
C ALA A 284 23.73 3.97 -35.06
N GLU A 285 23.26 4.24 -36.29
CA GLU A 285 22.15 3.52 -36.90
C GLU A 285 22.51 2.06 -37.17
N ALA A 286 23.74 1.76 -37.69
CA ALA A 286 24.20 0.39 -37.87
C ALA A 286 24.22 -0.38 -36.57
N THR A 287 24.60 0.23 -35.45
CA THR A 287 24.55 -0.38 -34.11
C THR A 287 23.10 -0.71 -33.68
N VAL A 288 22.16 0.18 -33.95
CA VAL A 288 20.73 -0.08 -33.67
C VAL A 288 20.21 -1.26 -34.48
N VAL A 289 20.55 -1.30 -35.77
CA VAL A 289 20.13 -2.41 -36.65
C VAL A 289 20.78 -3.74 -36.25
N ARG A 290 22.06 -3.76 -35.90
CA ARG A 290 22.73 -4.94 -35.37
C ARG A 290 22.06 -5.46 -34.10
N ASN A 291 21.83 -4.58 -33.13
CA ASN A 291 21.14 -4.96 -31.89
C ASN A 291 19.74 -5.53 -32.17
N TYR A 292 19.01 -4.97 -33.11
CA TYR A 292 17.73 -5.50 -33.55
C TYR A 292 17.84 -6.91 -34.14
N LEU A 293 18.77 -7.12 -35.06
CA LEU A 293 19.01 -8.44 -35.65
C LEU A 293 19.46 -9.47 -34.61
N ASP A 294 20.32 -9.07 -33.66
CA ASP A 294 20.72 -9.92 -32.53
C ASP A 294 19.54 -10.31 -31.64
N TRP A 295 18.61 -9.38 -31.38
CA TRP A 295 17.42 -9.67 -30.61
C TRP A 295 16.52 -10.66 -31.37
N ILE A 296 16.14 -10.37 -32.59
CA ILE A 296 15.21 -11.21 -33.36
C ILE A 296 15.77 -12.63 -33.63
N LEU A 297 17.08 -12.75 -33.89
CA LEU A 297 17.74 -14.05 -34.13
C LEU A 297 17.99 -14.85 -32.84
N SER A 298 18.10 -14.17 -31.69
CA SER A 298 18.29 -14.85 -30.41
C SER A 298 17.01 -15.40 -29.78
N LEU A 299 15.84 -15.05 -30.32
CA LEU A 299 14.57 -15.61 -29.88
C LEU A 299 14.37 -17.07 -30.29
N PRO A 300 13.67 -17.86 -29.47
CA PRO A 300 13.50 -19.29 -29.72
C PRO A 300 12.38 -19.56 -30.75
N TRP A 301 12.56 -19.16 -31.99
CA TRP A 301 11.60 -19.45 -33.05
C TRP A 301 11.43 -20.96 -33.29
N GLY A 302 10.23 -21.48 -33.01
CA GLY A 302 9.91 -22.90 -33.26
C GLY A 302 10.60 -23.93 -32.36
N THR A 303 11.49 -23.52 -31.46
CA THR A 303 12.21 -24.44 -30.56
C THR A 303 11.36 -24.72 -29.33
N LYS A 304 10.95 -25.98 -29.12
CA LYS A 304 10.09 -26.41 -27.98
C LYS A 304 10.83 -27.37 -27.06
N SER A 305 10.66 -27.19 -25.75
CA SER A 305 11.03 -28.21 -24.77
C SER A 305 10.05 -29.37 -24.83
N ARG A 306 10.52 -30.60 -24.51
CA ARG A 306 9.67 -31.80 -24.48
C ARG A 306 8.75 -31.76 -23.25
N VAL A 307 7.48 -31.47 -23.47
CA VAL A 307 6.48 -31.46 -22.40
C VAL A 307 6.20 -32.89 -21.93
N LYS A 308 6.34 -33.12 -20.64
CA LYS A 308 5.94 -34.36 -19.96
C LYS A 308 4.44 -34.33 -19.71
N LYS A 309 3.78 -35.46 -20.03
CA LYS A 309 2.31 -35.55 -19.97
C LYS A 309 1.81 -36.51 -18.89
N ASP A 310 2.67 -37.00 -18.02
CA ASP A 310 2.36 -37.93 -16.94
C ASP A 310 1.81 -37.18 -15.74
N LEU A 311 0.51 -37.29 -15.48
CA LEU A 311 -0.17 -36.63 -14.37
C LEU A 311 0.19 -37.23 -13.01
N GLY A 312 0.42 -38.56 -12.94
CA GLY A 312 0.87 -39.22 -11.71
C GLY A 312 2.23 -38.70 -11.28
N ARG A 313 3.16 -38.60 -12.23
CA ARG A 313 4.46 -37.99 -11.96
C ARG A 313 4.38 -36.51 -11.60
N ALA A 314 3.41 -35.77 -12.17
CA ALA A 314 3.19 -34.37 -11.81
C ALA A 314 2.74 -34.26 -10.35
N GLN A 315 1.81 -35.14 -9.91
CA GLN A 315 1.40 -35.24 -8.52
C GLN A 315 2.58 -35.57 -7.60
N ASP A 316 3.37 -36.60 -7.93
CA ASP A 316 4.56 -37.01 -7.15
C ASP A 316 5.55 -35.85 -6.95
N VAL A 317 5.79 -35.04 -8.01
CA VAL A 317 6.68 -33.88 -7.93
C VAL A 317 6.11 -32.78 -7.01
N LEU A 318 4.81 -32.52 -7.09
CA LEU A 318 4.15 -31.54 -6.23
C LEU A 318 4.17 -31.99 -4.76
N ASP A 319 3.94 -33.29 -4.51
CA ASP A 319 3.95 -33.85 -3.15
C ASP A 319 5.35 -33.90 -2.54
N ALA A 320 6.37 -34.20 -3.34
CA ALA A 320 7.75 -34.17 -2.90
C ALA A 320 8.30 -32.76 -2.62
N ASP A 321 7.84 -31.77 -3.37
CA ASP A 321 8.35 -30.39 -3.27
C ASP A 321 7.52 -29.54 -2.25
N HIS A 322 6.27 -29.95 -1.91
CA HIS A 322 5.35 -29.17 -1.07
C HIS A 322 4.58 -30.05 -0.09
N TYR A 323 4.73 -29.76 1.20
CA TYR A 323 3.92 -30.39 2.24
C TYR A 323 2.53 -29.74 2.34
N GLY A 324 1.48 -30.54 2.52
CA GLY A 324 0.09 -30.04 2.56
C GLY A 324 -0.38 -29.48 1.23
N LEU A 325 -1.28 -28.51 1.26
CA LEU A 325 -1.84 -27.82 0.09
C LEU A 325 -2.61 -28.75 -0.88
N GLU A 326 -3.27 -29.80 -0.34
CA GLU A 326 -3.89 -30.85 -1.16
C GLU A 326 -4.85 -30.30 -2.23
N LYS A 327 -5.80 -29.42 -1.83
CA LYS A 327 -6.74 -28.78 -2.76
C LYS A 327 -6.04 -27.98 -3.88
N VAL A 328 -4.92 -27.30 -3.54
CA VAL A 328 -4.14 -26.50 -4.49
C VAL A 328 -3.44 -27.40 -5.49
N LYS A 329 -2.85 -28.51 -5.03
CA LYS A 329 -2.19 -29.51 -5.87
C LYS A 329 -3.20 -30.21 -6.79
N GLU A 330 -4.34 -30.63 -6.24
CA GLU A 330 -5.44 -31.23 -7.01
C GLU A 330 -5.88 -30.30 -8.13
N ARG A 331 -6.11 -29.02 -7.84
CA ARG A 331 -6.53 -28.02 -8.83
C ARG A 331 -5.48 -27.79 -9.92
N ILE A 332 -4.20 -27.77 -9.53
CA ILE A 332 -3.10 -27.70 -10.51
C ILE A 332 -3.08 -28.94 -11.42
N VAL A 333 -3.25 -30.14 -10.85
CA VAL A 333 -3.29 -31.41 -11.64
C VAL A 333 -4.48 -31.46 -12.57
N GLU A 334 -5.67 -31.03 -12.12
CA GLU A 334 -6.86 -30.88 -12.99
C GLU A 334 -6.60 -29.94 -14.17
N TYR A 335 -6.00 -28.79 -13.91
CA TYR A 335 -5.61 -27.83 -14.94
C TYR A 335 -4.64 -28.44 -15.96
N LEU A 336 -3.63 -29.19 -15.48
CA LEU A 336 -2.69 -29.90 -16.36
C LEU A 336 -3.39 -31.00 -17.16
N ALA A 337 -4.39 -31.68 -16.60
CA ALA A 337 -5.18 -32.70 -17.31
C ALA A 337 -5.98 -32.11 -18.47
N VAL A 338 -6.60 -30.93 -18.26
CA VAL A 338 -7.31 -30.21 -19.32
C VAL A 338 -6.34 -29.79 -20.42
N GLN A 339 -5.18 -29.24 -20.08
CA GLN A 339 -4.16 -28.85 -21.04
C GLN A 339 -3.60 -30.01 -21.85
N GLN A 340 -3.55 -31.19 -21.26
CA GLN A 340 -3.07 -32.40 -21.93
C GLN A 340 -3.99 -32.84 -23.07
N ARG A 341 -5.31 -32.68 -22.93
CA ARG A 341 -6.32 -33.03 -23.94
C ARG A 341 -6.54 -31.93 -24.97
N SER A 342 -6.43 -30.65 -24.55
CA SER A 342 -6.57 -29.52 -25.45
C SER A 342 -5.30 -29.31 -26.26
N LYS A 343 -5.43 -29.21 -27.61
CA LYS A 343 -4.31 -28.93 -28.51
C LYS A 343 -3.79 -27.47 -28.36
N LYS A 344 -4.56 -26.59 -27.76
CA LYS A 344 -4.21 -25.19 -27.51
C LYS A 344 -4.44 -24.90 -26.01
N LEU A 345 -3.57 -24.08 -25.41
CA LEU A 345 -3.71 -23.58 -24.05
C LEU A 345 -4.86 -22.56 -23.99
N LYS A 346 -6.10 -23.01 -23.99
CA LYS A 346 -7.33 -22.19 -24.01
C LYS A 346 -8.05 -22.16 -22.64
N GLY A 347 -7.38 -22.43 -21.56
CA GLY A 347 -7.98 -22.34 -20.21
C GLY A 347 -7.74 -20.99 -19.56
N PRO A 348 -8.49 -20.69 -18.49
CA PRO A 348 -8.19 -19.53 -17.65
C PRO A 348 -6.78 -19.66 -17.08
N ILE A 349 -6.17 -18.53 -16.76
CA ILE A 349 -4.80 -18.50 -16.23
C ILE A 349 -4.87 -18.72 -14.73
N LEU A 350 -4.09 -19.67 -14.22
CA LEU A 350 -4.03 -19.93 -12.80
C LEU A 350 -3.39 -18.74 -12.06
N CYS A 351 -4.09 -18.21 -11.07
CA CYS A 351 -3.60 -17.18 -10.17
C CYS A 351 -3.53 -17.69 -8.73
N LEU A 352 -2.33 -17.78 -8.20
CA LEU A 352 -2.08 -18.19 -6.82
C LEU A 352 -2.18 -16.96 -5.90
N VAL A 353 -3.25 -16.85 -5.12
CA VAL A 353 -3.51 -15.72 -4.23
C VAL A 353 -3.32 -16.14 -2.77
N GLY A 354 -2.55 -15.37 -2.01
CA GLY A 354 -2.37 -15.67 -0.59
C GLY A 354 -1.24 -14.87 0.05
N PRO A 355 -1.05 -14.98 1.37
CA PRO A 355 -0.06 -14.22 2.09
C PRO A 355 1.38 -14.52 1.63
N PRO A 356 2.34 -13.64 1.96
CA PRO A 356 3.74 -13.88 1.61
C PRO A 356 4.31 -15.11 2.36
N GLY A 357 5.14 -15.89 1.67
CA GLY A 357 5.83 -17.04 2.26
C GLY A 357 5.06 -18.35 2.28
N VAL A 358 3.89 -18.45 1.64
CA VAL A 358 3.11 -19.70 1.53
C VAL A 358 3.51 -20.57 0.32
N GLY A 359 4.61 -20.26 -0.35
CA GLY A 359 5.15 -21.12 -1.42
C GLY A 359 4.65 -20.86 -2.83
N LYS A 360 3.96 -19.75 -3.12
CA LYS A 360 3.44 -19.40 -4.46
C LYS A 360 4.49 -19.55 -5.58
N THR A 361 5.65 -18.93 -5.40
CA THR A 361 6.74 -18.98 -6.40
C THR A 361 7.39 -20.36 -6.51
N SER A 362 7.47 -21.12 -5.40
CA SER A 362 7.98 -22.49 -5.43
C SER A 362 7.01 -23.46 -6.10
N LEU A 363 5.70 -23.30 -5.93
CA LEU A 363 4.68 -24.05 -6.68
C LEU A 363 4.84 -23.85 -8.19
N GLY A 364 5.04 -22.63 -8.66
CA GLY A 364 5.31 -22.36 -10.06
C GLY A 364 6.56 -23.10 -10.60
N LYS A 365 7.63 -23.18 -9.81
CA LYS A 365 8.82 -23.97 -10.17
C LYS A 365 8.52 -25.46 -10.24
N SER A 366 7.75 -25.99 -9.30
CA SER A 366 7.38 -27.41 -9.27
C SER A 366 6.48 -27.79 -10.44
N VAL A 367 5.54 -26.91 -10.83
CA VAL A 367 4.73 -27.08 -12.04
C VAL A 367 5.61 -27.12 -13.30
N ALA A 368 6.59 -26.24 -13.41
CA ALA A 368 7.54 -26.25 -14.54
C ALA A 368 8.37 -27.54 -14.57
N LYS A 369 8.88 -27.99 -13.41
CA LYS A 369 9.61 -29.25 -13.25
C LYS A 369 8.75 -30.48 -13.61
N ALA A 370 7.50 -30.50 -13.16
CA ALA A 370 6.54 -31.55 -13.44
C ALA A 370 6.22 -31.66 -14.94
N THR A 371 6.03 -30.54 -15.61
CA THR A 371 5.71 -30.46 -17.03
C THR A 371 6.94 -30.53 -17.94
N GLY A 372 8.14 -30.39 -17.40
CA GLY A 372 9.39 -30.34 -18.20
C GLY A 372 9.54 -29.06 -19.01
N ARG A 373 8.92 -27.97 -18.58
CA ARG A 373 9.05 -26.64 -19.17
C ARG A 373 10.19 -25.86 -18.49
N GLU A 374 10.83 -24.99 -19.27
CA GLU A 374 11.77 -24.03 -18.69
C GLU A 374 11.02 -23.03 -17.82
N PHE A 375 11.57 -22.71 -16.64
CA PHE A 375 10.96 -21.79 -15.67
C PHE A 375 11.58 -20.41 -15.73
N ILE A 376 10.77 -19.40 -15.99
CA ILE A 376 11.17 -18.00 -15.91
C ILE A 376 10.22 -17.25 -14.98
N ARG A 377 10.80 -16.43 -14.08
CA ARG A 377 10.04 -15.53 -13.20
C ARG A 377 10.20 -14.09 -13.68
N ILE A 378 9.08 -13.39 -13.83
CA ILE A 378 8.99 -11.95 -14.08
C ILE A 378 8.31 -11.33 -12.87
N SER A 379 8.97 -10.36 -12.20
CA SER A 379 8.31 -9.57 -11.16
C SER A 379 7.60 -8.38 -11.80
N LEU A 380 6.31 -8.26 -11.51
CA LEU A 380 5.45 -7.15 -11.94
C LEU A 380 5.29 -6.09 -10.85
N GLY A 381 5.77 -6.36 -9.63
CA GLY A 381 5.73 -5.39 -8.54
C GLY A 381 6.54 -4.13 -8.85
N GLY A 382 5.86 -2.98 -8.89
CA GLY A 382 6.46 -1.69 -9.20
C GLY A 382 6.52 -1.34 -10.70
N VAL A 383 6.00 -2.18 -11.59
CA VAL A 383 5.81 -1.84 -13.01
C VAL A 383 4.68 -0.82 -13.12
N ARG A 384 4.94 0.28 -13.81
CA ARG A 384 3.98 1.37 -14.03
C ARG A 384 3.87 1.78 -15.49
N ASP A 385 4.87 1.47 -16.30
CA ASP A 385 4.96 1.83 -17.72
C ASP A 385 4.64 0.59 -18.58
N GLU A 386 3.72 0.74 -19.51
CA GLU A 386 3.35 -0.30 -20.49
C GLU A 386 4.55 -0.78 -21.31
N SER A 387 5.50 0.12 -21.57
CA SER A 387 6.71 -0.22 -22.32
C SER A 387 7.61 -1.25 -21.61
N GLU A 388 7.48 -1.44 -20.30
CA GLU A 388 8.18 -2.54 -19.62
C GLU A 388 7.65 -3.92 -20.08
N ILE A 389 6.39 -4.01 -20.49
CA ILE A 389 5.77 -5.25 -20.98
C ILE A 389 5.93 -5.39 -22.49
N ARG A 390 5.60 -4.32 -23.25
CA ARG A 390 5.60 -4.30 -24.73
C ARG A 390 6.88 -3.80 -25.37
N GLY A 391 7.87 -3.35 -24.56
CA GLY A 391 9.12 -2.78 -25.11
C GLY A 391 9.00 -1.34 -25.56
N HIS A 392 10.13 -0.69 -25.70
CA HIS A 392 10.24 0.67 -26.23
C HIS A 392 10.43 0.66 -27.74
N ARG A 393 9.88 1.66 -28.44
CA ARG A 393 10.14 1.82 -29.87
C ARG A 393 11.63 1.95 -30.11
N ARG A 394 12.17 1.26 -31.11
CA ARG A 394 13.61 1.18 -31.44
C ARG A 394 14.27 2.50 -31.87
N THR A 395 13.47 3.56 -32.10
CA THR A 395 13.97 4.90 -32.44
C THR A 395 14.76 5.56 -31.31
N TYR A 396 14.65 5.07 -30.08
CA TYR A 396 15.36 5.63 -28.93
C TYR A 396 16.66 4.86 -28.68
N ILE A 397 17.76 5.58 -28.46
CA ILE A 397 19.05 4.96 -28.10
C ILE A 397 18.90 4.26 -26.74
N GLY A 398 19.29 2.98 -26.70
CA GLY A 398 19.15 2.13 -25.49
C GLY A 398 17.79 1.47 -25.34
N SER A 399 16.91 1.54 -26.37
CA SER A 399 15.66 0.80 -26.40
C SER A 399 15.88 -0.72 -26.33
N MET A 400 14.96 -1.41 -25.68
CA MET A 400 14.97 -2.87 -25.49
C MET A 400 13.57 -3.44 -25.68
N PRO A 401 13.45 -4.73 -26.06
CA PRO A 401 12.18 -5.45 -26.02
C PRO A 401 11.61 -5.50 -24.59
N GLY A 402 10.30 -5.70 -24.48
CA GLY A 402 9.61 -5.88 -23.22
C GLY A 402 10.02 -7.13 -22.45
N LYS A 403 9.66 -7.16 -21.18
CA LYS A 403 10.00 -8.25 -20.23
C LYS A 403 9.57 -9.64 -20.73
N ILE A 404 8.47 -9.72 -21.48
CA ILE A 404 7.97 -11.00 -22.05
C ILE A 404 8.95 -11.55 -23.08
N ILE A 405 9.37 -10.73 -24.03
CA ILE A 405 10.35 -11.12 -25.07
C ILE A 405 11.71 -11.43 -24.46
N GLN A 406 12.16 -10.62 -23.48
CA GLN A 406 13.40 -10.90 -22.75
C GLN A 406 13.34 -12.25 -22.01
N ALA A 407 12.19 -12.59 -21.41
CA ALA A 407 11.98 -13.90 -20.76
C ALA A 407 12.08 -15.06 -21.75
N LEU A 408 11.52 -14.93 -22.93
CA LEU A 408 11.61 -15.94 -23.99
C LEU A 408 13.04 -16.15 -24.47
N LYS A 409 13.80 -15.08 -24.68
CA LYS A 409 15.24 -15.16 -25.00
C LYS A 409 15.99 -15.93 -23.92
N LYS A 410 15.71 -15.67 -22.64
CA LYS A 410 16.32 -16.36 -21.50
C LYS A 410 15.91 -17.84 -21.43
N ALA A 411 14.66 -18.15 -21.73
CA ALA A 411 14.12 -19.52 -21.72
C ALA A 411 14.69 -20.39 -22.84
N LYS A 412 15.09 -19.80 -23.97
CA LYS A 412 15.57 -20.48 -25.17
C LYS A 412 14.54 -21.49 -25.75
N THR A 413 13.30 -21.42 -25.35
CA THR A 413 12.19 -22.26 -25.82
C THR A 413 10.92 -21.42 -26.01
N THR A 414 10.06 -21.80 -26.97
CA THR A 414 8.77 -21.12 -27.23
C THR A 414 7.67 -21.52 -26.26
N ASN A 415 7.90 -22.54 -25.43
CA ASN A 415 6.88 -23.11 -24.54
C ASN A 415 7.33 -23.13 -23.04
N PRO A 416 8.00 -22.09 -22.52
CA PRO A 416 8.35 -22.03 -21.13
C PRO A 416 7.11 -21.92 -20.23
N LEU A 417 7.32 -22.09 -18.92
CA LEU A 417 6.41 -21.57 -17.90
C LEU A 417 6.93 -20.21 -17.43
N ILE A 418 6.14 -19.17 -17.66
CA ILE A 418 6.43 -17.83 -17.19
C ILE A 418 5.57 -17.53 -15.95
N LEU A 419 6.23 -17.34 -14.82
CA LEU A 419 5.58 -16.91 -13.57
C LEU A 419 5.58 -15.39 -13.50
N LEU A 420 4.42 -14.80 -13.52
CA LEU A 420 4.17 -13.37 -13.34
C LEU A 420 3.90 -13.10 -11.86
N ASP A 421 4.91 -12.62 -11.15
CA ASP A 421 4.89 -12.52 -9.71
C ASP A 421 4.49 -11.11 -9.25
N GLU A 422 3.64 -11.04 -8.20
CA GLU A 422 3.14 -9.80 -7.60
C GLU A 422 2.30 -8.94 -8.58
N ILE A 423 1.34 -9.57 -9.29
CA ILE A 423 0.49 -8.88 -10.27
C ILE A 423 -0.41 -7.79 -9.63
N ASP A 424 -0.75 -7.94 -8.35
CA ASP A 424 -1.51 -6.98 -7.56
C ASP A 424 -0.75 -5.67 -7.25
N LYS A 425 0.54 -5.64 -7.52
CA LYS A 425 1.40 -4.47 -7.26
C LYS A 425 1.77 -3.70 -8.52
N MET A 426 1.15 -3.99 -9.64
CA MET A 426 1.23 -3.13 -10.82
C MET A 426 0.50 -1.82 -10.54
N GLY A 427 1.14 -0.71 -10.89
CA GLY A 427 0.54 0.63 -10.78
C GLY A 427 0.11 1.16 -12.14
N GLN A 428 -0.81 2.10 -12.15
CA GLN A 428 -1.13 2.95 -13.32
C GLN A 428 -0.51 4.32 -13.10
N ASP A 429 -0.02 4.94 -14.16
CA ASP A 429 0.37 6.34 -14.17
C ASP A 429 0.05 6.97 -15.55
N PHE A 430 0.35 8.26 -15.71
CA PHE A 430 0.11 9.01 -16.96
C PHE A 430 0.89 8.46 -18.18
N ARG A 431 1.81 7.50 -18.01
CA ARG A 431 2.63 6.90 -19.07
C ARG A 431 2.01 5.66 -19.68
N GLY A 432 0.93 5.16 -19.14
CA GLY A 432 0.22 4.02 -19.68
C GLY A 432 -0.36 3.08 -18.61
N ASP A 433 -1.06 2.07 -19.10
CA ASP A 433 -1.69 1.04 -18.27
C ASP A 433 -1.04 -0.32 -18.53
N PRO A 434 -0.08 -0.76 -17.69
CA PRO A 434 0.52 -2.09 -17.82
C PRO A 434 -0.48 -3.23 -17.72
N ALA A 435 -1.63 -3.03 -17.05
CA ALA A 435 -2.67 -4.04 -16.95
C ALA A 435 -3.32 -4.31 -18.30
N SER A 436 -3.53 -3.28 -19.11
CA SER A 436 -4.03 -3.44 -20.50
C SER A 436 -3.03 -4.21 -21.38
N ALA A 437 -1.72 -3.94 -21.26
CA ALA A 437 -0.71 -4.73 -21.96
C ALA A 437 -0.69 -6.20 -21.51
N MET A 438 -0.89 -6.45 -20.23
CA MET A 438 -0.99 -7.81 -19.69
C MET A 438 -2.23 -8.55 -20.17
N LEU A 439 -3.34 -7.86 -20.43
CA LEU A 439 -4.54 -8.49 -21.01
C LEU A 439 -4.23 -9.11 -22.38
N GLU A 440 -3.50 -8.42 -23.25
CA GLU A 440 -3.09 -8.97 -24.55
C GLU A 440 -2.17 -10.19 -24.42
N VAL A 441 -1.21 -10.14 -23.48
CA VAL A 441 -0.30 -11.27 -23.21
C VAL A 441 -1.05 -12.48 -22.68
N LEU A 442 -2.03 -12.26 -21.81
CA LEU A 442 -2.73 -13.32 -21.08
C LEU A 442 -3.97 -13.85 -21.82
N ASP A 443 -4.53 -13.10 -22.75
CA ASP A 443 -5.71 -13.52 -23.49
C ASP A 443 -5.35 -14.57 -24.56
N PRO A 444 -5.84 -15.83 -24.46
CA PRO A 444 -5.58 -16.87 -25.44
C PRO A 444 -6.08 -16.57 -26.87
N GLU A 445 -6.97 -15.59 -27.02
CA GLU A 445 -7.49 -15.18 -28.33
C GLU A 445 -6.58 -14.14 -29.01
N GLN A 446 -5.79 -13.39 -28.23
CA GLN A 446 -4.92 -12.32 -28.74
C GLN A 446 -3.44 -12.66 -28.65
N ASN A 447 -3.01 -13.52 -27.73
CA ASN A 447 -1.60 -13.78 -27.45
C ASN A 447 -0.83 -14.51 -28.58
N ASN A 448 -1.51 -15.05 -29.59
CA ASN A 448 -0.88 -15.65 -30.75
C ASN A 448 -0.31 -14.60 -31.72
N THR A 449 -0.74 -13.35 -31.61
CA THR A 449 -0.33 -12.20 -32.43
C THR A 449 0.25 -11.10 -31.57
N PHE A 450 0.92 -11.45 -30.45
CA PHE A 450 1.52 -10.47 -29.55
C PHE A 450 2.58 -9.64 -30.27
N MET A 451 2.44 -8.32 -30.24
CA MET A 451 3.37 -7.40 -30.88
C MET A 451 4.16 -6.60 -29.83
N ASP A 452 5.47 -6.84 -29.80
CA ASP A 452 6.41 -6.03 -29.03
C ASP A 452 6.81 -4.78 -29.84
N HIS A 453 6.80 -3.61 -29.23
CA HIS A 453 7.09 -2.34 -29.90
C HIS A 453 8.53 -2.20 -30.39
N TYR A 454 9.47 -2.95 -29.81
CA TYR A 454 10.85 -3.00 -30.28
C TYR A 454 11.02 -3.94 -31.46
N LEU A 455 10.40 -5.14 -31.41
CA LEU A 455 10.52 -6.13 -32.48
C LEU A 455 9.70 -5.73 -33.71
N GLU A 456 8.55 -5.08 -33.52
CA GLU A 456 7.63 -4.70 -34.61
C GLU A 456 7.23 -5.88 -35.51
N VAL A 457 7.19 -7.10 -34.96
CA VAL A 457 6.73 -8.33 -35.63
C VAL A 457 5.90 -9.13 -34.62
N GLU A 458 4.92 -9.88 -35.15
CA GLU A 458 4.10 -10.74 -34.32
C GLU A 458 4.90 -11.92 -33.74
N TYR A 459 4.71 -12.20 -32.46
CA TYR A 459 5.29 -13.37 -31.80
C TYR A 459 4.21 -14.20 -31.14
N ASP A 460 4.16 -15.50 -31.47
CA ASP A 460 3.16 -16.45 -30.97
C ASP A 460 3.48 -16.89 -29.55
N LEU A 461 2.71 -16.38 -28.56
CA LEU A 461 2.77 -16.75 -27.14
C LEU A 461 1.82 -17.90 -26.76
N SER A 462 1.05 -18.47 -27.72
CA SER A 462 0.02 -19.49 -27.45
C SER A 462 0.56 -20.79 -26.82
N ASN A 463 1.86 -21.04 -26.91
CA ASN A 463 2.52 -22.21 -26.34
C ASN A 463 3.14 -21.94 -24.96
N VAL A 464 3.19 -20.67 -24.53
CA VAL A 464 3.69 -20.25 -23.20
C VAL A 464 2.66 -20.60 -22.13
N MET A 465 3.10 -21.21 -21.06
CA MET A 465 2.26 -21.42 -19.88
C MET A 465 2.45 -20.25 -18.92
N PHE A 466 1.42 -19.44 -18.76
CA PHE A 466 1.42 -18.35 -17.78
C PHE A 466 0.85 -18.85 -16.45
N LEU A 467 1.51 -18.46 -15.38
CA LEU A 467 1.05 -18.61 -14.00
C LEU A 467 1.24 -17.27 -13.30
N THR A 468 0.25 -16.81 -12.57
CA THR A 468 0.32 -15.54 -11.86
C THR A 468 0.33 -15.72 -10.35
N THR A 469 0.93 -14.78 -9.62
CA THR A 469 0.84 -14.74 -8.16
C THR A 469 0.38 -13.37 -7.69
N SER A 470 -0.40 -13.37 -6.62
CA SER A 470 -0.87 -12.17 -5.95
C SER A 470 -0.83 -12.34 -4.42
N ASN A 471 -0.69 -11.25 -3.69
CA ASN A 471 -0.85 -11.26 -2.22
C ASN A 471 -2.27 -10.84 -1.80
N SER A 472 -3.02 -10.20 -2.67
CA SER A 472 -4.37 -9.71 -2.42
C SER A 472 -5.28 -9.89 -3.63
N TYR A 473 -6.59 -9.73 -3.43
CA TYR A 473 -7.57 -9.73 -4.52
C TYR A 473 -7.68 -8.36 -5.22
N ASN A 474 -6.89 -7.37 -4.79
CA ASN A 474 -6.93 -6.02 -5.36
C ASN A 474 -6.22 -5.97 -6.71
N MET A 475 -6.91 -6.39 -7.73
CA MET A 475 -6.46 -6.42 -9.14
C MET A 475 -7.53 -5.81 -10.03
N PRO A 476 -7.16 -5.24 -11.19
CA PRO A 476 -8.14 -4.76 -12.17
C PRO A 476 -9.15 -5.85 -12.58
N GLY A 477 -10.45 -5.52 -12.59
CA GLY A 477 -11.54 -6.46 -12.90
C GLY A 477 -11.30 -7.26 -14.19
N PRO A 478 -10.92 -6.64 -15.33
CA PRO A 478 -10.67 -7.35 -16.57
C PRO A 478 -9.58 -8.43 -16.50
N LEU A 479 -8.59 -8.28 -15.62
CA LEU A 479 -7.58 -9.32 -15.36
C LEU A 479 -8.15 -10.45 -14.52
N LEU A 480 -8.94 -10.11 -13.47
CA LEU A 480 -9.61 -11.10 -12.61
C LEU A 480 -10.51 -12.03 -13.41
N ASP A 481 -11.27 -11.51 -14.37
CA ASP A 481 -12.21 -12.27 -15.21
C ASP A 481 -11.50 -13.34 -16.08
N ARG A 482 -10.20 -13.17 -16.34
CA ARG A 482 -9.38 -14.12 -17.14
C ARG A 482 -8.60 -15.10 -16.28
N MET A 483 -8.65 -14.95 -14.97
CA MET A 483 -7.87 -15.75 -14.03
C MET A 483 -8.74 -16.73 -13.26
N GLU A 484 -8.24 -17.92 -13.08
CA GLU A 484 -8.75 -18.88 -12.14
C GLU A 484 -8.00 -18.71 -10.81
N ILE A 485 -8.70 -18.18 -9.81
CA ILE A 485 -8.14 -17.89 -8.50
C ILE A 485 -8.00 -19.17 -7.69
N ILE A 486 -6.78 -19.47 -7.26
CA ILE A 486 -6.48 -20.54 -6.31
C ILE A 486 -6.01 -19.89 -5.00
N PRO A 487 -6.85 -19.85 -3.97
CA PRO A 487 -6.47 -19.27 -2.69
C PRO A 487 -5.49 -20.19 -1.95
N LEU A 488 -4.38 -19.62 -1.49
CA LEU A 488 -3.43 -20.26 -0.60
C LEU A 488 -3.58 -19.64 0.79
N ALA A 489 -4.06 -20.42 1.73
CA ALA A 489 -4.14 -20.02 3.13
C ALA A 489 -2.77 -20.08 3.82
N GLY A 490 -2.71 -19.53 5.04
CA GLY A 490 -1.55 -19.72 5.91
C GLY A 490 -1.39 -21.15 6.40
N TYR A 491 -0.20 -21.46 6.91
CA TYR A 491 0.13 -22.78 7.48
C TYR A 491 -0.17 -22.85 8.98
N THR A 492 -0.57 -24.02 9.45
CA THR A 492 -0.64 -24.36 10.88
C THR A 492 0.77 -24.47 11.47
N GLU A 493 0.89 -24.54 12.80
CA GLU A 493 2.19 -24.78 13.47
C GLU A 493 2.78 -26.14 13.07
N GLU A 494 1.95 -27.15 12.93
CA GLU A 494 2.36 -28.50 12.52
C GLU A 494 2.86 -28.49 11.07
N GLU A 495 2.10 -27.88 10.14
CA GLU A 495 2.53 -27.74 8.75
C GLU A 495 3.85 -26.96 8.65
N LYS A 496 4.03 -25.88 9.43
CA LYS A 496 5.29 -25.13 9.47
C LYS A 496 6.44 -25.98 9.98
N SER A 497 6.20 -26.79 11.01
CA SER A 497 7.21 -27.71 11.55
C SER A 497 7.62 -28.75 10.50
N GLU A 498 6.67 -29.38 9.83
CA GLU A 498 6.95 -30.37 8.80
C GLU A 498 7.65 -29.73 7.56
N ILE A 499 7.20 -28.58 7.10
CA ILE A 499 7.87 -27.82 6.03
C ILE A 499 9.32 -27.48 6.43
N ALA A 500 9.54 -27.10 7.69
CA ALA A 500 10.89 -26.76 8.16
C ALA A 500 11.80 -27.99 8.16
N LYS A 501 11.32 -29.15 8.65
CA LYS A 501 12.06 -30.42 8.69
C LYS A 501 12.39 -30.92 7.29
N GLN A 502 11.39 -30.98 6.42
CA GLN A 502 11.54 -31.57 5.09
C GLN A 502 12.33 -30.68 4.12
N HIS A 503 12.19 -29.34 4.23
CA HIS A 503 12.71 -28.44 3.20
C HIS A 503 13.64 -27.35 3.73
N LEU A 504 13.24 -26.60 4.82
CA LEU A 504 13.96 -25.39 5.17
C LEU A 504 15.31 -25.67 5.84
N ILE A 505 15.37 -26.61 6.78
CA ILE A 505 16.60 -26.93 7.53
C ILE A 505 17.66 -27.45 6.56
N ALA A 506 17.34 -28.43 5.72
CA ALA A 506 18.26 -28.99 4.74
C ALA A 506 18.75 -27.93 3.73
N LYS A 507 17.87 -27.04 3.29
CA LYS A 507 18.19 -25.91 2.41
C LYS A 507 19.15 -24.94 3.08
N GLN A 508 18.94 -24.60 4.36
CA GLN A 508 19.79 -23.65 5.08
C GLN A 508 21.13 -24.25 5.44
N VAL A 509 21.21 -25.52 5.82
CA VAL A 509 22.46 -26.26 6.02
C VAL A 509 23.31 -26.22 4.76
N LYS A 510 22.73 -26.53 3.61
CA LYS A 510 23.43 -26.49 2.31
C LYS A 510 23.87 -25.07 1.94
N ASN A 511 23.00 -24.06 2.10
CA ASN A 511 23.30 -22.68 1.73
C ASN A 511 24.41 -22.04 2.57
N HIS A 512 24.57 -22.49 3.80
CA HIS A 512 25.62 -22.02 4.71
C HIS A 512 26.88 -22.90 4.72
N GLY A 513 26.92 -23.98 3.91
CA GLY A 513 28.07 -24.87 3.83
C GLY A 513 28.32 -25.72 5.08
N LEU A 514 27.29 -25.94 5.90
CA LEU A 514 27.34 -26.84 7.06
C LEU A 514 27.23 -28.29 6.57
N LYS A 515 27.93 -29.21 7.25
CA LYS A 515 27.73 -30.65 7.07
C LYS A 515 26.55 -31.12 7.92
N ALA A 516 25.89 -32.17 7.46
CA ALA A 516 24.71 -32.70 8.15
C ALA A 516 24.96 -33.14 9.60
N LYS A 517 26.21 -33.49 9.95
CA LYS A 517 26.61 -33.91 11.32
C LYS A 517 27.01 -32.72 12.22
N GLU A 518 27.28 -31.55 11.62
CA GLU A 518 27.75 -30.38 12.35
C GLU A 518 26.62 -29.55 12.97
N PHE A 519 25.36 -29.77 12.51
CA PHE A 519 24.22 -28.95 12.91
C PHE A 519 22.95 -29.78 13.10
N GLU A 520 22.36 -29.65 14.26
CA GLU A 520 21.08 -30.23 14.61
C GLU A 520 20.18 -29.20 15.27
N LEU A 521 18.93 -29.14 14.83
CA LEU A 521 17.86 -28.33 15.44
C LEU A 521 16.79 -29.28 15.96
N THR A 522 16.62 -29.32 17.29
CA THR A 522 15.63 -30.22 17.89
C THR A 522 14.20 -29.78 17.57
N ASP A 523 13.26 -30.71 17.60
CA ASP A 523 11.85 -30.45 17.33
C ASP A 523 11.24 -29.44 18.30
N GLU A 524 11.61 -29.51 19.57
CA GLU A 524 11.16 -28.61 20.61
C GLU A 524 11.72 -27.19 20.40
N ALA A 525 12.99 -27.09 19.96
CA ALA A 525 13.58 -25.79 19.62
C ALA A 525 12.91 -25.17 18.37
N LEU A 526 12.61 -25.99 17.35
CA LEU A 526 11.87 -25.56 16.18
C LEU A 526 10.48 -25.03 16.54
N GLN A 527 9.74 -25.76 17.40
CA GLN A 527 8.43 -25.31 17.90
C GLN A 527 8.56 -23.99 18.68
N LYS A 528 9.59 -23.85 19.53
CA LYS A 528 9.85 -22.59 20.25
C LYS A 528 10.14 -21.45 19.26
N ILE A 529 10.88 -21.69 18.16
CA ILE A 529 11.11 -20.68 17.09
C ILE A 529 9.79 -20.26 16.47
N ILE A 530 8.95 -21.22 16.09
CA ILE A 530 7.65 -20.95 15.46
C ILE A 530 6.77 -20.09 16.38
N ARG A 531 6.70 -20.41 17.67
CA ARG A 531 5.81 -19.78 18.64
C ARG A 531 6.29 -18.43 19.15
N THR A 532 7.59 -18.29 19.38
CA THR A 532 8.12 -17.12 20.11
C THR A 532 9.00 -16.18 19.28
N TYR A 533 9.46 -16.58 18.09
CA TYR A 533 10.33 -15.76 17.24
C TYR A 533 9.68 -15.39 15.89
N THR A 534 8.56 -16.05 15.51
CA THR A 534 7.86 -15.78 14.26
C THR A 534 6.37 -15.50 14.49
N ARG A 535 5.81 -14.58 13.68
CA ARG A 535 4.38 -14.28 13.64
C ARG A 535 4.03 -13.99 12.20
N GLU A 536 3.67 -15.02 11.45
CA GLU A 536 3.40 -14.96 10.02
C GLU A 536 2.48 -16.09 9.57
N ALA A 537 1.75 -15.87 8.47
CA ALA A 537 0.94 -16.92 7.85
C ALA A 537 1.79 -17.97 7.13
N GLY A 538 2.87 -17.56 6.46
CA GLY A 538 3.78 -18.45 5.74
C GLY A 538 4.97 -18.92 6.59
N VAL A 539 6.09 -19.20 5.90
CA VAL A 539 7.34 -19.71 6.51
C VAL A 539 8.57 -18.84 6.18
N ARG A 540 8.37 -17.60 5.69
CA ARG A 540 9.49 -16.74 5.24
C ARG A 540 10.35 -16.25 6.40
N ASN A 541 9.73 -15.84 7.50
CA ASN A 541 10.47 -15.41 8.70
C ASN A 541 11.04 -16.61 9.43
N LEU A 542 10.32 -17.75 9.47
CA LEU A 542 10.84 -19.02 10.00
C LEU A 542 12.12 -19.42 9.27
N GLU A 543 12.13 -19.35 7.94
CA GLU A 543 13.34 -19.60 7.14
C GLU A 543 14.49 -18.66 7.51
N ARG A 544 14.20 -17.35 7.76
CA ARG A 544 15.20 -16.36 8.17
C ARG A 544 15.76 -16.63 9.57
N GLU A 545 14.91 -17.03 10.52
CA GLU A 545 15.38 -17.36 11.87
C GLU A 545 16.21 -18.66 11.85
N ILE A 546 15.78 -19.71 11.12
CA ILE A 546 16.59 -20.92 10.90
C ILE A 546 17.96 -20.57 10.25
N ALA A 547 17.97 -19.71 9.24
CA ALA A 547 19.19 -19.24 8.62
C ALA A 547 20.11 -18.49 9.60
N LYS A 548 19.54 -17.71 10.54
CA LYS A 548 20.28 -17.01 11.58
C LYS A 548 20.92 -18.00 12.57
N VAL A 549 20.17 -19.02 12.96
CA VAL A 549 20.68 -20.11 13.81
C VAL A 549 21.84 -20.85 13.11
N ALA A 550 21.64 -21.24 11.84
CA ALA A 550 22.66 -21.93 11.06
C ALA A 550 23.94 -21.09 10.89
N ARG A 551 23.84 -19.77 10.63
CA ARG A 551 25.01 -18.89 10.54
C ARG A 551 25.79 -18.79 11.84
N LYS A 552 25.10 -18.66 12.98
CA LYS A 552 25.76 -18.58 14.28
C LYS A 552 26.39 -19.91 14.66
N SER A 553 25.76 -21.03 14.33
CA SER A 553 26.33 -22.37 14.51
C SER A 553 27.60 -22.53 13.70
N LEU A 554 27.58 -22.15 12.41
CA LEU A 554 28.77 -22.16 11.57
C LEU A 554 29.90 -21.29 12.15
N THR A 555 29.55 -20.12 12.69
CA THR A 555 30.55 -19.22 13.32
C THR A 555 31.23 -19.86 14.52
N LYS A 556 30.47 -20.57 15.40
CA LYS A 556 31.03 -21.33 16.54
C LYS A 556 31.97 -22.43 16.07
N ILE A 557 31.63 -23.16 15.01
CA ILE A 557 32.43 -24.24 14.44
C ILE A 557 33.74 -23.70 13.83
N ILE A 558 33.65 -22.62 13.03
CA ILE A 558 34.87 -22.01 12.41
C ILE A 558 35.83 -21.45 13.46
N LYS A 559 35.28 -20.87 14.55
CA LYS A 559 36.09 -20.40 15.69
C LYS A 559 36.64 -21.54 16.56
N LYS A 560 36.28 -22.80 16.27
CA LYS A 560 36.66 -23.99 17.06
C LYS A 560 36.10 -23.97 18.49
N GLU A 561 35.01 -23.28 18.72
CA GLU A 561 34.29 -23.27 20.00
C GLU A 561 33.45 -24.55 20.19
N ALA A 562 33.05 -25.22 19.08
CA ALA A 562 32.37 -26.50 19.06
C ALA A 562 32.68 -27.25 17.74
N GLU A 563 32.66 -28.59 17.76
CA GLU A 563 32.76 -29.44 16.57
C GLU A 563 31.37 -29.71 15.96
N GLU A 564 30.36 -29.85 16.82
CA GLU A 564 28.94 -30.05 16.49
C GLU A 564 28.11 -29.08 17.32
N VAL A 565 27.00 -28.58 16.76
CA VAL A 565 26.08 -27.67 17.44
C VAL A 565 24.67 -28.27 17.43
N THR A 566 24.18 -28.69 18.57
CA THR A 566 22.78 -29.04 18.79
C THR A 566 22.02 -27.88 19.42
N VAL A 567 21.00 -27.40 18.73
CA VAL A 567 20.16 -26.30 19.20
C VAL A 567 18.92 -26.84 19.89
N THR A 568 18.83 -26.50 21.18
CA THR A 568 17.74 -26.90 22.08
C THR A 568 16.93 -25.70 22.53
N PRO A 569 15.73 -25.84 23.14
CA PRO A 569 14.98 -24.73 23.70
C PRO A 569 15.78 -23.87 24.70
N ASP A 570 16.70 -24.49 25.46
CA ASP A 570 17.45 -23.83 26.54
C ASP A 570 18.57 -22.94 26.03
N ASN A 571 19.20 -23.31 24.90
CA ASN A 571 20.31 -22.53 24.33
C ASN A 571 19.87 -21.64 23.16
N LEU A 572 18.57 -21.64 22.78
CA LEU A 572 18.04 -20.92 21.63
C LEU A 572 18.27 -19.41 21.75
N ASP A 573 18.24 -18.88 22.97
CA ASP A 573 18.41 -17.43 23.22
C ASP A 573 19.82 -16.95 22.86
N GLU A 574 20.85 -17.83 22.89
CA GLU A 574 22.21 -17.49 22.41
C GLU A 574 22.22 -17.20 20.89
N PHE A 575 21.38 -17.92 20.15
CA PHE A 575 21.31 -17.79 18.69
C PHE A 575 20.35 -16.67 18.23
N LEU A 576 19.19 -16.57 18.84
CA LEU A 576 18.14 -15.67 18.38
C LEU A 576 17.94 -14.42 19.24
N GLY A 577 18.44 -14.46 20.50
CA GLY A 577 18.21 -13.43 21.50
C GLY A 577 16.88 -13.62 22.22
N VAL A 578 16.42 -12.58 22.90
CA VAL A 578 15.17 -12.62 23.67
C VAL A 578 13.97 -12.96 22.77
N PRO A 579 13.03 -13.79 23.19
CA PRO A 579 11.80 -14.08 22.48
C PRO A 579 11.06 -12.81 22.07
N LYS A 580 10.65 -12.75 20.80
CA LYS A 580 9.99 -11.56 20.23
C LYS A 580 8.50 -11.51 20.55
N PHE A 581 7.89 -12.67 20.71
CA PHE A 581 6.45 -12.83 20.91
C PHE A 581 6.18 -13.68 22.14
N ARG A 582 5.13 -13.34 22.87
CA ARG A 582 4.60 -14.18 23.94
C ARG A 582 3.56 -15.12 23.32
N TYR A 583 3.67 -16.40 23.63
CA TYR A 583 2.69 -17.41 23.25
C TYR A 583 1.58 -17.49 24.30
N GLY A 584 0.31 -17.65 23.85
CA GLY A 584 -0.82 -17.74 24.75
C GLY A 584 -1.24 -16.40 25.36
N LEU A 585 -1.47 -15.40 24.49
CA LEU A 585 -1.90 -14.05 24.88
C LEU A 585 -3.40 -13.96 25.23
N ALA A 586 -4.12 -15.07 25.46
CA ALA A 586 -5.41 -15.00 26.11
C ALA A 586 -5.23 -14.30 27.48
N GLU A 587 -6.08 -13.33 27.78
CA GLU A 587 -6.10 -12.62 29.06
C GLU A 587 -6.02 -13.63 30.23
N GLN A 588 -5.30 -13.26 31.30
CA GLN A 588 -5.14 -14.18 32.43
C GLN A 588 -6.42 -14.31 33.28
N ASP A 589 -7.30 -13.30 33.23
CA ASP A 589 -8.51 -13.23 34.01
C ASP A 589 -9.71 -12.73 33.17
N ASP A 590 -10.93 -13.10 33.58
CA ASP A 590 -12.17 -12.59 33.01
C ASP A 590 -12.33 -11.12 33.38
N GLN A 591 -12.42 -10.23 32.38
CA GLN A 591 -12.41 -8.78 32.58
C GLN A 591 -13.70 -8.12 32.08
N VAL A 592 -14.09 -7.01 32.73
CA VAL A 592 -15.22 -6.17 32.31
C VAL A 592 -14.79 -5.27 31.17
N GLY A 593 -15.52 -5.30 30.06
CA GLY A 593 -15.30 -4.43 28.91
C GLY A 593 -14.15 -4.89 27.98
N VAL A 594 -13.45 -5.97 28.29
CA VAL A 594 -12.36 -6.49 27.47
C VAL A 594 -12.84 -7.74 26.71
N VAL A 595 -12.73 -7.72 25.40
CA VAL A 595 -13.17 -8.78 24.50
C VAL A 595 -12.10 -9.13 23.49
N THR A 596 -11.91 -10.41 23.24
CA THR A 596 -11.04 -10.90 22.17
C THR A 596 -11.84 -11.09 20.88
N GLY A 597 -11.60 -10.24 19.90
CA GLY A 597 -12.05 -10.43 18.51
C GLY A 597 -11.00 -11.13 17.67
N LEU A 598 -11.35 -11.46 16.42
CA LEU A 598 -10.46 -12.08 15.45
C LEU A 598 -10.34 -11.18 14.21
N ALA A 599 -9.12 -10.84 13.84
CA ALA A 599 -8.80 -10.03 12.67
C ALA A 599 -8.08 -10.87 11.60
N TRP A 600 -8.24 -10.47 10.35
CA TRP A 600 -7.46 -10.95 9.23
C TRP A 600 -6.58 -9.82 8.70
N THR A 601 -5.30 -10.11 8.47
CA THR A 601 -4.30 -9.14 8.00
C THR A 601 -3.53 -9.72 6.81
N SER A 602 -2.77 -8.88 6.12
CA SER A 602 -1.90 -9.33 5.01
C SER A 602 -0.84 -10.36 5.43
N VAL A 603 -0.59 -10.52 6.72
CA VAL A 603 0.36 -11.51 7.28
C VAL A 603 -0.33 -12.72 7.91
N GLY A 604 -1.66 -12.78 7.86
CA GLY A 604 -2.50 -13.87 8.39
C GLY A 604 -3.50 -13.40 9.44
N GLY A 605 -4.12 -14.35 10.14
CA GLY A 605 -5.04 -14.05 11.24
C GLY A 605 -4.32 -13.57 12.50
N ASP A 606 -4.99 -12.74 13.28
CA ASP A 606 -4.51 -12.18 14.54
C ASP A 606 -5.62 -12.03 15.59
N LEU A 607 -5.24 -12.01 16.87
CA LEU A 607 -6.16 -11.65 17.94
C LEU A 607 -6.33 -10.14 18.00
N LEU A 608 -7.56 -9.69 18.14
CA LEU A 608 -7.93 -8.29 18.25
C LEU A 608 -8.51 -8.02 19.62
N HIS A 609 -7.73 -7.42 20.51
CA HIS A 609 -8.24 -7.00 21.81
C HIS A 609 -9.07 -5.74 21.64
N ILE A 610 -10.25 -5.72 22.24
CA ILE A 610 -11.18 -4.61 22.23
C ILE A 610 -11.50 -4.28 23.66
N GLU A 611 -11.23 -3.04 24.05
CA GLU A 611 -11.45 -2.52 25.39
C GLU A 611 -12.55 -1.47 25.35
N ALA A 612 -13.54 -1.59 26.20
CA ALA A 612 -14.55 -0.57 26.41
C ALA A 612 -14.49 -0.03 27.85
N LEU A 613 -14.70 1.26 27.99
CA LEU A 613 -14.73 1.94 29.28
C LEU A 613 -15.92 2.90 29.33
N LYS A 614 -16.64 2.94 30.44
CA LYS A 614 -17.69 3.93 30.71
C LYS A 614 -17.19 5.07 31.57
N LEU A 615 -17.53 6.28 31.20
CA LEU A 615 -17.15 7.51 31.88
C LEU A 615 -18.40 8.36 32.14
N PRO A 616 -18.42 9.19 33.22
CA PRO A 616 -19.46 10.20 33.31
C PRO A 616 -19.43 11.14 32.12
N GLY A 617 -20.58 11.40 31.49
CA GLY A 617 -20.59 12.16 30.25
C GLY A 617 -21.99 12.58 29.81
N LYS A 618 -22.19 12.73 28.51
CA LYS A 618 -23.43 13.21 27.86
C LYS A 618 -23.88 12.28 26.72
N GLY A 619 -23.61 10.98 26.79
CA GLY A 619 -24.06 10.02 25.82
C GLY A 619 -23.15 9.89 24.59
N ARG A 620 -21.90 10.33 24.66
CA ARG A 620 -20.98 10.31 23.52
C ARG A 620 -20.26 8.97 23.39
N MET A 621 -20.14 8.49 22.14
CA MET A 621 -19.25 7.38 21.79
C MET A 621 -17.89 7.94 21.37
N LYS A 622 -16.82 7.51 22.01
CA LYS A 622 -15.45 7.86 21.66
C LYS A 622 -14.72 6.59 21.18
N THR A 623 -14.00 6.70 20.07
CA THR A 623 -13.26 5.58 19.49
C THR A 623 -11.79 5.94 19.32
N THR A 624 -10.88 5.00 19.61
CA THR A 624 -9.42 5.17 19.43
C THR A 624 -8.77 3.86 18.97
N GLY A 625 -7.60 3.92 18.32
CA GLY A 625 -6.83 2.75 17.87
C GLY A 625 -6.51 2.72 16.38
N LYS A 626 -6.43 3.86 15.68
CA LYS A 626 -6.25 3.97 14.21
C LYS A 626 -7.27 3.13 13.43
N LEU A 627 -8.54 3.35 13.74
CA LEU A 627 -9.65 2.65 13.12
C LEU A 627 -10.00 3.28 11.76
N GLY A 628 -10.16 2.46 10.73
CA GLY A 628 -10.72 2.87 9.45
C GLY A 628 -12.22 3.17 9.53
N ASP A 629 -12.79 3.69 8.47
CA ASP A 629 -14.17 4.19 8.50
C ASP A 629 -15.19 3.06 8.65
N VAL A 630 -14.99 1.92 7.97
CA VAL A 630 -15.86 0.74 8.11
C VAL A 630 -15.89 0.22 9.56
N MET A 631 -14.77 0.24 10.27
CA MET A 631 -14.74 -0.17 11.66
C MET A 631 -15.43 0.84 12.59
N LYS A 632 -15.34 2.14 12.31
CA LYS A 632 -16.08 3.19 13.04
C LYS A 632 -17.59 3.03 12.85
N GLU A 633 -18.06 2.82 11.61
CA GLU A 633 -19.46 2.52 11.30
C GLU A 633 -19.94 1.27 12.04
N SER A 634 -19.12 0.22 12.13
CA SER A 634 -19.43 -0.99 12.89
C SER A 634 -19.62 -0.71 14.39
N ILE A 635 -18.82 0.20 14.97
CA ILE A 635 -18.97 0.62 16.37
C ILE A 635 -20.27 1.41 16.55
N ASP A 636 -20.59 2.31 15.63
CA ASP A 636 -21.81 3.11 15.67
C ASP A 636 -23.07 2.22 15.55
N ALA A 637 -23.03 1.23 14.64
CA ALA A 637 -24.09 0.22 14.53
C ALA A 637 -24.23 -0.61 15.82
N ALA A 638 -23.11 -1.07 16.39
CA ALA A 638 -23.09 -1.79 17.66
C ALA A 638 -23.68 -0.97 18.81
N SER A 639 -23.31 0.30 18.92
CA SER A 639 -23.83 1.23 19.91
C SER A 639 -25.34 1.44 19.76
N SER A 640 -25.79 1.66 18.53
CA SER A 640 -27.23 1.85 18.22
C SER A 640 -28.05 0.61 18.59
N TYR A 641 -27.52 -0.57 18.26
CA TYR A 641 -28.17 -1.83 18.63
C TYR A 641 -28.22 -2.00 20.15
N VAL A 642 -27.12 -1.77 20.88
CA VAL A 642 -27.10 -1.90 22.35
C VAL A 642 -28.08 -0.93 23.00
N ARG A 643 -28.23 0.29 22.49
CA ARG A 643 -29.24 1.25 22.97
C ARG A 643 -30.65 0.72 22.76
N SER A 644 -30.94 0.10 21.62
CA SER A 644 -32.26 -0.42 21.30
C SER A 644 -32.71 -1.57 22.22
N ILE A 645 -31.74 -2.39 22.70
CA ILE A 645 -32.01 -3.53 23.58
C ILE A 645 -31.74 -3.22 25.06
N SER A 646 -31.48 -1.96 25.39
CA SER A 646 -31.03 -1.57 26.74
C SER A 646 -31.86 -2.12 27.92
N PRO A 647 -33.23 -2.15 27.90
CA PRO A 647 -33.97 -2.74 28.99
C PRO A 647 -33.76 -4.27 29.11
N GLN A 648 -33.56 -4.96 27.99
CA GLN A 648 -33.34 -6.41 27.94
C GLN A 648 -32.02 -6.82 28.59
N ILE A 649 -31.03 -5.90 28.55
CA ILE A 649 -29.71 -6.11 29.19
C ILE A 649 -29.60 -5.45 30.58
N GLY A 650 -30.72 -5.00 31.18
CA GLY A 650 -30.75 -4.43 32.50
C GLY A 650 -30.25 -2.98 32.62
N VAL A 651 -30.27 -2.25 31.52
CA VAL A 651 -29.80 -0.84 31.49
C VAL A 651 -30.97 0.06 31.14
N LYS A 652 -31.32 0.99 32.06
CA LYS A 652 -32.35 1.98 31.77
C LYS A 652 -31.93 2.98 30.70
N PRO A 653 -32.77 3.30 29.68
CA PRO A 653 -32.41 4.20 28.58
C PRO A 653 -31.80 5.56 28.99
N PRO A 654 -32.30 6.28 30.02
CA PRO A 654 -31.72 7.56 30.43
C PRO A 654 -30.27 7.48 30.91
N LYS A 655 -29.77 6.29 31.25
CA LYS A 655 -28.39 6.09 31.66
C LYS A 655 -27.40 6.39 30.53
N PHE A 656 -27.80 6.21 29.28
CA PHE A 656 -26.98 6.55 28.12
C PHE A 656 -26.70 8.05 27.99
N ASP A 657 -27.58 8.91 28.47
CA ASP A 657 -27.41 10.36 28.38
C ASP A 657 -26.49 10.91 29.48
N THR A 658 -26.14 10.07 30.47
CA THR A 658 -25.27 10.42 31.60
C THR A 658 -23.91 9.76 31.55
N LEU A 659 -23.66 8.89 30.56
CA LEU A 659 -22.44 8.11 30.43
C LEU A 659 -21.85 8.24 29.01
N ASP A 660 -20.59 8.59 28.91
CA ASP A 660 -19.82 8.42 27.69
C ASP A 660 -19.20 7.02 27.68
N ILE A 661 -19.15 6.39 26.48
CA ILE A 661 -18.48 5.11 26.28
C ILE A 661 -17.25 5.33 25.40
N HIS A 662 -16.10 4.86 25.87
CA HIS A 662 -14.87 4.90 25.10
C HIS A 662 -14.49 3.48 24.70
N VAL A 663 -14.48 3.20 23.38
CA VAL A 663 -13.99 1.94 22.82
C VAL A 663 -12.58 2.17 22.29
N HIS A 664 -11.65 1.36 22.76
CA HIS A 664 -10.25 1.39 22.34
C HIS A 664 -9.86 0.03 21.76
N VAL A 665 -9.16 0.06 20.63
CA VAL A 665 -8.53 -1.14 20.05
C VAL A 665 -7.02 -0.92 20.09
N PRO A 666 -6.32 -1.55 21.06
CA PRO A 666 -4.88 -1.40 21.24
C PRO A 666 -4.07 -1.73 19.99
N ASP A 667 -2.74 -1.48 20.03
CA ASP A 667 -1.82 -1.67 18.90
C ASP A 667 -1.99 -0.61 17.79
N GLY A 668 -1.86 0.66 18.20
CA GLY A 668 -2.03 1.84 17.31
C GLY A 668 -1.00 1.96 16.16
N ALA A 669 -0.01 1.08 16.08
CA ALA A 669 0.96 1.07 14.99
C ALA A 669 0.36 0.51 13.67
N THR A 670 -0.64 -0.37 13.77
CA THR A 670 -1.27 -1.03 12.64
C THR A 670 -2.66 -0.47 12.38
N PRO A 671 -2.95 0.09 11.19
CA PRO A 671 -4.30 0.48 10.81
C PRO A 671 -5.24 -0.73 10.83
N LYS A 672 -6.46 -0.55 11.37
CA LYS A 672 -7.47 -1.60 11.48
C LYS A 672 -8.74 -1.13 10.79
N ASP A 673 -9.27 -1.94 9.89
CA ASP A 673 -10.52 -1.66 9.19
C ASP A 673 -11.29 -2.95 8.91
N GLY A 674 -12.60 -2.83 8.79
CA GLY A 674 -13.51 -3.92 8.47
C GLY A 674 -14.63 -4.13 9.47
N PRO A 675 -15.78 -4.71 9.05
CA PRO A 675 -16.98 -4.84 9.86
C PRO A 675 -16.96 -6.06 10.80
N SER A 676 -16.01 -6.97 10.64
CA SER A 676 -16.02 -8.29 11.31
C SER A 676 -15.79 -8.29 12.83
N ALA A 677 -15.57 -7.11 13.42
CA ALA A 677 -15.45 -6.94 14.88
C ALA A 677 -16.80 -6.56 15.55
N GLY A 678 -17.89 -6.45 14.81
CA GLY A 678 -19.17 -5.97 15.30
C GLY A 678 -19.70 -6.74 16.53
N LEU A 679 -19.65 -8.08 16.52
CA LEU A 679 -20.04 -8.90 17.66
C LEU A 679 -19.20 -8.60 18.91
N ALA A 680 -17.91 -8.44 18.74
CA ALA A 680 -17.00 -8.14 19.84
C ALA A 680 -17.20 -6.72 20.37
N MET A 681 -17.52 -5.76 19.52
CA MET A 681 -17.88 -4.38 19.91
C MET A 681 -19.16 -4.36 20.75
N VAL A 682 -20.22 -5.03 20.30
CA VAL A 682 -21.45 -5.16 21.08
C VAL A 682 -21.19 -5.78 22.44
N THR A 683 -20.45 -6.90 22.48
CA THR A 683 -20.13 -7.62 23.71
C THR A 683 -19.34 -6.76 24.69
N SER A 684 -18.36 -5.98 24.22
CA SER A 684 -17.56 -5.09 25.06
C SER A 684 -18.40 -3.95 25.64
N ILE A 685 -19.29 -3.34 24.82
CA ILE A 685 -20.20 -2.27 25.26
C ILE A 685 -21.21 -2.82 26.29
N VAL A 686 -21.81 -3.98 26.05
CA VAL A 686 -22.75 -4.61 26.99
C VAL A 686 -22.04 -4.96 28.30
N SER A 687 -20.85 -5.54 28.24
CA SER A 687 -20.06 -5.89 29.41
C SER A 687 -19.78 -4.69 30.30
N VAL A 688 -19.33 -3.57 29.72
CA VAL A 688 -19.02 -2.37 30.51
C VAL A 688 -20.27 -1.70 31.09
N LEU A 689 -21.38 -1.72 30.40
CA LEU A 689 -22.65 -1.14 30.88
C LEU A 689 -23.23 -1.95 32.03
N THR A 690 -23.23 -3.28 31.91
CA THR A 690 -23.77 -4.22 32.91
C THR A 690 -22.80 -4.48 34.05
N GLY A 691 -21.52 -4.31 33.85
CA GLY A 691 -20.45 -4.67 34.80
C GLY A 691 -20.23 -6.20 34.87
N ILE A 692 -20.65 -6.94 33.84
CA ILE A 692 -20.46 -8.40 33.77
C ILE A 692 -19.17 -8.69 33.01
N PRO A 693 -18.22 -9.46 33.57
CA PRO A 693 -16.98 -9.83 32.89
C PRO A 693 -17.22 -10.67 31.63
N VAL A 694 -16.34 -10.54 30.68
CA VAL A 694 -16.27 -11.41 29.49
C VAL A 694 -15.28 -12.56 29.77
N ARG A 695 -15.61 -13.74 29.34
CA ARG A 695 -14.77 -14.93 29.46
C ARG A 695 -13.48 -14.77 28.67
N LYS A 696 -12.35 -15.02 29.31
CA LYS A 696 -10.99 -14.92 28.74
C LYS A 696 -10.67 -15.95 27.66
N ASP A 697 -11.31 -17.12 27.73
CA ASP A 697 -11.06 -18.28 26.86
C ASP A 697 -11.91 -18.25 25.57
N ILE A 698 -12.68 -17.18 25.37
CA ILE A 698 -13.57 -17.04 24.23
C ILE A 698 -13.12 -15.93 23.28
N ALA A 699 -13.21 -16.17 21.99
CA ALA A 699 -13.07 -15.15 20.95
C ALA A 699 -14.28 -15.17 20.03
N MET A 700 -14.47 -14.09 19.29
CA MET A 700 -15.59 -13.98 18.38
C MET A 700 -15.24 -13.18 17.12
N THR A 701 -15.96 -13.47 16.04
CA THR A 701 -15.90 -12.69 14.81
C THR A 701 -17.27 -12.69 14.17
N GLY A 702 -17.68 -11.57 13.63
CA GLY A 702 -18.95 -11.38 12.95
C GLY A 702 -19.27 -9.91 12.82
N GLU A 703 -19.90 -9.53 11.72
CA GLU A 703 -20.54 -8.23 11.56
C GLU A 703 -21.90 -8.26 12.29
N VAL A 704 -22.35 -7.10 12.76
CA VAL A 704 -23.64 -6.99 13.45
C VAL A 704 -24.56 -6.06 12.66
N SER A 705 -25.78 -6.51 12.41
CA SER A 705 -26.84 -5.65 11.85
C SER A 705 -27.49 -4.80 12.94
N LEU A 706 -28.19 -3.71 12.57
CA LEU A 706 -28.98 -2.90 13.49
C LEU A 706 -30.11 -3.67 14.20
N ARG A 707 -30.39 -4.91 13.78
CA ARG A 707 -31.35 -5.82 14.40
C ARG A 707 -30.69 -6.88 15.29
N GLY A 708 -29.36 -6.86 15.42
CA GLY A 708 -28.62 -7.82 16.22
C GLY A 708 -28.30 -9.15 15.55
N ASN A 709 -28.56 -9.30 14.25
CA ASN A 709 -28.19 -10.52 13.52
C ASN A 709 -26.67 -10.56 13.30
N ALA A 710 -26.10 -11.74 13.48
CA ALA A 710 -24.70 -12.03 13.16
C ALA A 710 -24.57 -12.22 11.65
N MET A 711 -23.80 -11.35 10.99
CA MET A 711 -23.59 -11.36 9.55
C MET A 711 -22.27 -12.05 9.18
N PRO A 712 -22.20 -12.72 8.01
CA PRO A 712 -21.03 -13.50 7.60
C PRO A 712 -19.79 -12.64 7.37
N ILE A 713 -18.63 -13.28 7.52
CA ILE A 713 -17.30 -12.64 7.42
C ILE A 713 -16.38 -13.41 6.49
N GLY A 714 -15.32 -12.76 6.01
CA GLY A 714 -14.25 -13.39 5.27
C GLY A 714 -13.05 -13.80 6.14
N GLY A 715 -12.21 -14.70 5.60
CA GLY A 715 -10.96 -15.11 6.24
C GLY A 715 -11.13 -15.95 7.49
N LEU A 716 -12.17 -16.81 7.56
CA LEU A 716 -12.47 -17.63 8.73
C LEU A 716 -11.30 -18.55 9.08
N LYS A 717 -10.67 -19.18 8.10
CA LYS A 717 -9.53 -20.10 8.32
C LYS A 717 -8.39 -19.42 9.06
N GLU A 718 -7.96 -18.26 8.61
CA GLU A 718 -6.87 -17.50 9.21
C GLU A 718 -7.23 -17.03 10.64
N LYS A 719 -8.47 -16.67 10.86
CA LYS A 719 -9.00 -16.24 12.16
C LYS A 719 -9.00 -17.39 13.17
N LEU A 720 -9.47 -18.59 12.77
CA LEU A 720 -9.46 -19.77 13.63
C LEU A 720 -8.03 -20.23 13.95
N LEU A 721 -7.11 -20.17 12.96
CA LEU A 721 -5.70 -20.43 13.19
C LEU A 721 -5.08 -19.44 14.20
N ALA A 722 -5.50 -18.17 14.18
CA ALA A 722 -5.04 -17.20 15.16
C ALA A 722 -5.61 -17.48 16.56
N ALA A 723 -6.88 -17.85 16.65
CA ALA A 723 -7.53 -18.23 17.91
C ALA A 723 -6.82 -19.41 18.57
N LEU A 724 -6.59 -20.49 17.82
CA LEU A 724 -5.87 -21.68 18.31
C LEU A 724 -4.46 -21.32 18.80
N ARG A 725 -3.73 -20.55 18.01
CA ARG A 725 -2.38 -20.07 18.33
C ARG A 725 -2.34 -19.17 19.56
N GLY A 726 -3.39 -18.37 19.75
CA GLY A 726 -3.56 -17.49 20.91
C GLY A 726 -3.98 -18.21 22.20
N GLY A 727 -4.26 -19.51 22.16
CA GLY A 727 -4.71 -20.28 23.32
C GLY A 727 -6.19 -20.13 23.66
N ILE A 728 -7.00 -19.59 22.73
CA ILE A 728 -8.47 -19.52 22.83
C ILE A 728 -9.03 -20.95 22.80
N LYS A 729 -10.10 -21.19 23.54
CA LYS A 729 -10.78 -22.51 23.58
C LYS A 729 -12.07 -22.49 22.78
N THR A 730 -12.85 -21.44 22.89
CA THR A 730 -14.16 -21.32 22.25
C THR A 730 -14.19 -20.14 21.27
N VAL A 731 -14.71 -20.35 20.06
CA VAL A 731 -14.83 -19.30 19.05
C VAL A 731 -16.28 -19.21 18.58
N LEU A 732 -16.85 -18.01 18.64
CA LEU A 732 -18.19 -17.70 18.12
C LEU A 732 -18.06 -17.18 16.68
N ILE A 733 -18.79 -17.80 15.76
CA ILE A 733 -18.80 -17.44 14.34
C ILE A 733 -20.24 -17.25 13.87
N PRO A 734 -20.52 -16.44 12.83
CA PRO A 734 -21.84 -16.39 12.21
C PRO A 734 -22.25 -17.77 11.64
N GLU A 735 -23.53 -18.16 11.78
CA GLU A 735 -24.05 -19.43 11.26
C GLU A 735 -23.78 -19.57 9.75
N GLU A 736 -23.92 -18.49 8.97
CA GLU A 736 -23.65 -18.52 7.53
C GLU A 736 -22.22 -18.90 7.16
N ASN A 737 -21.25 -18.79 8.10
CA ASN A 737 -19.88 -19.24 7.93
C ASN A 737 -19.66 -20.71 8.31
N GLU A 738 -20.69 -21.44 8.75
CA GLU A 738 -20.57 -22.89 9.04
C GLU A 738 -20.13 -23.68 7.80
N LYS A 739 -20.56 -23.28 6.62
CA LYS A 739 -20.11 -23.87 5.35
C LYS A 739 -18.59 -23.78 5.14
N ASP A 740 -17.96 -22.74 5.67
CA ASP A 740 -16.53 -22.49 5.50
C ASP A 740 -15.69 -23.46 6.39
N LEU A 741 -16.32 -24.10 7.39
CA LEU A 741 -15.68 -25.12 8.24
C LEU A 741 -15.23 -26.35 7.43
N ALA A 742 -15.81 -26.61 6.26
CA ALA A 742 -15.36 -27.67 5.36
C ALA A 742 -13.91 -27.43 4.86
N GLU A 743 -13.44 -26.20 4.89
CA GLU A 743 -12.08 -25.84 4.45
C GLU A 743 -11.06 -25.77 5.61
N ILE A 744 -11.53 -25.92 6.85
CA ILE A 744 -10.69 -25.82 8.04
C ILE A 744 -10.03 -27.18 8.31
N PRO A 745 -8.70 -27.20 8.57
CA PRO A 745 -8.00 -28.43 8.95
C PRO A 745 -8.58 -29.07 10.21
N ASP A 746 -8.59 -30.42 10.26
CA ASP A 746 -9.22 -31.16 11.36
C ASP A 746 -8.57 -30.88 12.72
N ASN A 747 -7.25 -30.72 12.77
CA ASN A 747 -6.52 -30.34 13.99
C ASN A 747 -6.96 -28.99 14.58
N VAL A 748 -7.42 -28.06 13.75
CA VAL A 748 -7.97 -26.77 14.21
C VAL A 748 -9.39 -26.96 14.76
N LYS A 749 -10.20 -27.80 14.11
CA LYS A 749 -11.56 -28.13 14.58
C LYS A 749 -11.54 -28.94 15.89
N GLU A 750 -10.56 -29.80 16.06
CA GLU A 750 -10.37 -30.58 17.29
C GLU A 750 -9.82 -29.74 18.45
N GLY A 751 -9.04 -28.71 18.12
CA GLY A 751 -8.41 -27.79 19.08
C GLY A 751 -9.28 -26.64 19.56
N LEU A 752 -10.44 -26.39 18.92
CA LEU A 752 -11.32 -25.27 19.19
C LEU A 752 -12.77 -25.75 19.29
N GLU A 753 -13.50 -25.27 20.29
CA GLU A 753 -14.96 -25.35 20.32
C GLU A 753 -15.51 -24.23 19.46
N ILE A 754 -16.02 -24.55 18.26
CA ILE A 754 -16.55 -23.56 17.31
C ILE A 754 -18.07 -23.56 17.41
N ILE A 755 -18.66 -22.42 17.79
CA ILE A 755 -20.10 -22.28 18.02
C ILE A 755 -20.67 -21.31 16.95
N PRO A 756 -21.48 -21.80 16.01
CA PRO A 756 -22.25 -20.96 15.12
C PRO A 756 -23.33 -20.17 15.89
N VAL A 757 -23.50 -18.89 15.57
CA VAL A 757 -24.47 -17.99 16.18
C VAL A 757 -25.23 -17.20 15.12
N THR A 758 -26.53 -17.00 15.34
CA THR A 758 -27.40 -16.24 14.43
C THR A 758 -27.64 -14.82 14.93
N HIS A 759 -27.59 -14.64 16.24
CA HIS A 759 -27.98 -13.40 16.87
C HIS A 759 -27.09 -13.04 18.08
N VAL A 760 -26.94 -11.75 18.35
CA VAL A 760 -26.16 -11.22 19.47
C VAL A 760 -26.55 -11.78 20.82
N SER A 761 -27.84 -12.09 21.04
CA SER A 761 -28.31 -12.69 22.31
C SER A 761 -27.61 -14.03 22.63
N GLU A 762 -27.31 -14.84 21.61
CA GLU A 762 -26.55 -16.08 21.75
C GLU A 762 -25.09 -15.78 22.08
N VAL A 763 -24.52 -14.79 21.41
CA VAL A 763 -23.14 -14.35 21.68
C VAL A 763 -22.99 -13.91 23.14
N LEU A 764 -23.88 -13.08 23.64
CA LEU A 764 -23.85 -12.60 25.04
C LEU A 764 -24.01 -13.75 26.06
N LYS A 765 -24.83 -14.77 25.75
CA LYS A 765 -25.02 -15.95 26.58
C LYS A 765 -23.74 -16.79 26.73
N HIS A 766 -22.94 -16.91 25.67
CA HIS A 766 -21.69 -17.66 25.67
C HIS A 766 -20.50 -16.86 26.17
N ALA A 767 -20.44 -15.58 25.80
CA ALA A 767 -19.27 -14.73 26.04
C ALA A 767 -19.22 -14.13 27.44
N LEU A 768 -20.37 -13.82 28.04
CA LEU A 768 -20.42 -13.24 29.40
C LEU A 768 -20.42 -14.34 30.46
N VAL A 769 -19.77 -14.07 31.60
CA VAL A 769 -19.72 -15.00 32.75
C VAL A 769 -21.13 -15.31 33.30
N ARG A 770 -22.06 -14.36 33.16
CA ARG A 770 -23.49 -14.53 33.46
C ARG A 770 -24.34 -13.71 32.49
N THR A 771 -25.53 -14.18 32.19
CA THR A 771 -26.47 -13.47 31.32
C THR A 771 -26.98 -12.21 32.02
N PRO A 772 -27.07 -11.05 31.32
CA PRO A 772 -27.71 -9.85 31.86
C PRO A 772 -29.18 -10.11 32.24
N GLU A 773 -29.62 -9.54 33.32
CA GLU A 773 -31.02 -9.61 33.74
C GLU A 773 -31.80 -8.42 33.17
N ALA A 774 -32.93 -8.67 32.52
CA ALA A 774 -33.77 -7.62 31.98
C ALA A 774 -34.35 -6.73 33.09
N VAL A 775 -34.55 -5.46 32.82
CA VAL A 775 -35.27 -4.51 33.69
C VAL A 775 -36.57 -4.07 33.02
N GLU A 776 -37.63 -4.04 33.82
CA GLU A 776 -38.89 -3.46 33.35
C GLU A 776 -38.70 -1.96 33.14
N TRP A 777 -39.06 -1.49 31.94
CA TRP A 777 -38.97 -0.09 31.55
C TRP A 777 -40.30 0.34 30.91
N ASP A 778 -40.95 1.31 31.51
CA ASP A 778 -42.14 1.98 30.97
C ASP A 778 -41.80 3.44 30.66
N GLU A 779 -41.63 3.74 29.40
CA GLU A 779 -41.24 5.07 28.90
C GLU A 779 -42.29 6.14 29.28
N ALA A 780 -43.58 5.80 29.18
CA ALA A 780 -44.64 6.72 29.52
C ALA A 780 -44.69 7.05 31.02
N ALA A 781 -44.41 6.08 31.88
CA ALA A 781 -44.31 6.28 33.34
C ALA A 781 -43.09 7.14 33.73
N GLU A 782 -41.94 6.95 33.09
CA GLU A 782 -40.75 7.76 33.36
C GLU A 782 -40.85 9.18 32.79
N GLU A 783 -41.43 9.37 31.62
CA GLU A 783 -41.72 10.71 31.09
C GLU A 783 -42.69 11.47 32.01
N ALA A 784 -43.72 10.82 32.51
CA ALA A 784 -44.64 11.39 33.50
C ALA A 784 -43.90 11.74 34.79
N ALA A 785 -43.03 10.89 35.30
CA ALA A 785 -42.20 11.12 36.48
C ALA A 785 -41.20 12.28 36.27
N ALA A 786 -40.56 12.33 35.10
CA ALA A 786 -39.65 13.43 34.75
C ALA A 786 -40.38 14.78 34.58
N ALA A 787 -41.56 14.78 34.01
CA ALA A 787 -42.39 15.97 33.91
C ALA A 787 -42.87 16.44 35.31
N ALA A 788 -43.25 15.49 36.17
CA ALA A 788 -43.62 15.81 37.56
C ALA A 788 -42.43 16.37 38.39
N ALA A 789 -41.23 15.82 38.23
CA ALA A 789 -40.03 16.30 38.85
C ALA A 789 -39.66 17.74 38.41
N LYS A 790 -39.72 18.01 37.09
CA LYS A 790 -39.50 19.35 36.53
C LYS A 790 -40.55 20.36 37.02
N ALA A 791 -41.82 19.94 37.15
CA ALA A 791 -42.89 20.78 37.70
C ALA A 791 -42.69 21.05 39.18
N ALA A 792 -42.16 20.09 39.95
CA ALA A 792 -41.81 20.26 41.36
C ALA A 792 -40.62 21.19 41.58
N GLU A 793 -39.59 21.10 40.70
CA GLU A 793 -38.45 22.03 40.72
C GLU A 793 -38.84 23.48 40.34
N SER A 794 -39.80 23.64 39.43
CA SER A 794 -40.31 24.96 39.01
C SER A 794 -41.25 25.58 40.05
N ALA A 795 -41.88 24.77 40.91
CA ALA A 795 -42.64 25.21 42.07
C ALA A 795 -41.76 25.45 43.31
N GLY A 796 -40.81 26.41 43.21
CA GLY A 796 -39.92 26.78 44.30
C GLY A 796 -40.61 26.97 45.65
N PRO A 797 -39.89 26.92 46.78
CA PRO A 797 -40.47 27.00 48.11
C PRO A 797 -41.27 28.28 48.24
N SER A 798 -42.62 28.14 48.45
CA SER A 798 -43.48 29.29 48.76
C SER A 798 -42.92 29.99 50.01
N ALA A 799 -42.44 31.20 49.83
CA ALA A 799 -42.05 32.06 50.96
C ALA A 799 -43.24 32.25 51.85
N THR A 800 -43.29 31.53 52.97
CA THR A 800 -44.16 31.92 54.12
C THR A 800 -43.64 33.22 54.67
N ALA A 801 -44.27 34.30 54.30
CA ALA A 801 -44.10 35.60 54.98
C ALA A 801 -44.61 35.48 56.42
N HIS A 802 -43.71 35.81 57.38
CA HIS A 802 -44.08 36.23 58.68
C HIS A 802 -43.64 37.70 58.90
#